data_c871d79e268d5d72e994bdd8bcea8781
#
_entry.id   c871d79e268d5d72e994bdd8bcea8781
#
_cell.length_a   1.000
_cell.length_b   1.000
_cell.length_c   1.000
_cell.angle_alpha   90.00
_cell.angle_beta   90.00
_cell.angle_gamma   90.00
#
_symmetry.space_group_name_H-M   'P 1'
#
loop_
_entity.id
_entity.type
_entity.pdbx_description
1 polymer ?
#
loop_
_entity_poly.entity_id
_entity_poly.type
_entity_poly.pdbx_seq_one_letter_code
_entity_poly.pdbx_strand_id
1 'polypeptide(L)'
;PTTILTSNLNRNKMLDSILSRLPAPGKEFRGAPFWAWNGKLEPQELRRQINDFREMGFGGFFMHSRVGLNTEYLGREWFECVRACIDEAKKCGMDAWLYDEDRWPSGAAGGLVTRNPEYRSRFIQCISGDEARAEDGCRTLGCFAAADLNARRCSSFRRLESAGEPLAENETLLRFRLSVAPDSSWFNGEAYLDVLNEKAVEEFIRVTHERYRAELGSEFGGTVPGIFSDEPNFRTGFLPGSMSMPWTESLPQTFAELSGGMKLSDRLPELFFKVGDEDFSPVRMHYYNTLTHLFVNAFSRRIGAWCEKNNLLFTGHVLLEDNVVSQSSFVGNAMRFYEYMQSPGIDLLTEHWNIFLAAKQCVSAARQFGRSLRLSETYGCTGWDFSFAGHKALGDWQTALGINFFCPHLAWYTMEGEGKRDYPAGISSQSPWFESYHRITDYFARINLALSGGAEVRDLLVVHPIESTWGVFYEGRDSAEPEWNTAEENRLVHLTNFLLGQHLDFDFGDEEIMARHGAAEEAGLRIGQAVYQAVLLPEMRTIRRSTLELLTAFRRNGGTVCFLGAPPERTDGAISGAAAEAYRNFRKAAEHELAAALGPAVRHLSIAAAGTEAESILCQLRRHDDCEVLFCCNTGVEMRDRQMEMPLVRDRNLE
;
A
#
# COMPACT_ATOMS: atom_id res chain seq x y z
N PRO A 1 -11.55 -17.21 22.37
CA PRO A 1 -12.97 -16.91 22.50
C PRO A 1 -13.18 -15.42 22.30
N THR A 2 -13.99 -15.07 21.29
CA THR A 2 -14.37 -13.70 21.02
C THR A 2 -15.44 -13.31 22.04
N THR A 3 -15.18 -12.33 22.91
CA THR A 3 -16.14 -11.88 23.92
C THR A 3 -16.74 -10.56 23.44
N ILE A 4 -18.06 -10.53 23.27
CA ILE A 4 -18.83 -9.30 23.07
C ILE A 4 -19.32 -8.86 24.46
N LEU A 5 -18.83 -7.73 24.96
CA LEU A 5 -19.26 -7.16 26.25
C LEU A 5 -20.29 -6.06 26.00
N THR A 6 -21.44 -6.13 26.64
CA THR A 6 -22.52 -5.14 26.56
C THR A 6 -22.76 -4.46 27.91
N SER A 7 -22.81 -3.14 27.94
CA SER A 7 -23.26 -2.37 29.10
C SER A 7 -24.62 -1.70 28.81
N ASN A 8 -25.60 -1.96 29.69
CA ASN A 8 -26.94 -1.39 29.85
C ASN A 8 -28.13 -1.94 29.07
N LEU A 9 -29.14 -2.33 29.85
CA LEU A 9 -30.39 -3.05 29.55
C LEU A 9 -31.51 -2.22 28.89
N ASN A 10 -31.25 -1.15 28.19
CA ASN A 10 -32.24 -0.55 27.28
C ASN A 10 -32.08 -1.24 25.92
N ARG A 11 -33.20 -1.70 25.34
CA ARG A 11 -33.21 -2.41 24.03
C ARG A 11 -32.37 -1.65 23.01
N ASN A 12 -31.13 -2.13 22.80
CA ASN A 12 -30.18 -1.56 21.85
C ASN A 12 -30.56 -2.05 20.45
N LYS A 13 -31.25 -1.21 19.68
CA LYS A 13 -31.74 -1.55 18.32
C LYS A 13 -30.62 -2.02 17.41
N MET A 14 -29.43 -1.42 17.52
CA MET A 14 -28.28 -1.80 16.72
C MET A 14 -27.75 -3.18 17.13
N LEU A 15 -27.60 -3.43 18.42
CA LEU A 15 -27.18 -4.73 18.93
C LEU A 15 -28.15 -5.84 18.52
N ASP A 16 -29.45 -5.62 18.65
CA ASP A 16 -30.47 -6.58 18.19
C ASP A 16 -30.40 -6.83 16.68
N SER A 17 -30.12 -5.80 15.89
CA SER A 17 -29.91 -5.90 14.45
C SER A 17 -28.66 -6.75 14.12
N ILE A 18 -27.54 -6.51 14.78
CA ILE A 18 -26.32 -7.30 14.63
C ILE A 18 -26.58 -8.76 15.01
N LEU A 19 -27.13 -9.00 16.22
CA LEU A 19 -27.37 -10.35 16.73
C LEU A 19 -28.32 -11.17 15.86
N SER A 20 -29.35 -10.55 15.29
CA SER A 20 -30.29 -11.22 14.41
C SER A 20 -29.67 -11.67 13.07
N ARG A 21 -28.64 -10.99 12.59
CA ARG A 21 -27.94 -11.30 11.33
C ARG A 21 -26.71 -12.18 11.49
N LEU A 22 -26.14 -12.31 12.71
CA LEU A 22 -24.93 -13.11 12.98
C LEU A 22 -25.02 -14.58 12.54
N PRO A 23 -26.18 -15.28 12.62
CA PRO A 23 -26.28 -16.66 12.15
C PRO A 23 -26.03 -16.81 10.64
N ALA A 24 -26.41 -15.79 9.84
CA ALA A 24 -26.30 -15.81 8.38
C ALA A 24 -25.96 -14.40 7.83
N PRO A 25 -24.69 -13.96 7.96
CA PRO A 25 -24.26 -12.67 7.40
C PRO A 25 -24.42 -12.65 5.87
N GLY A 26 -24.81 -11.49 5.33
CA GLY A 26 -24.94 -11.27 3.89
C GLY A 26 -23.58 -11.33 3.16
N LYS A 27 -23.65 -11.34 1.81
CA LYS A 27 -22.47 -11.40 0.95
C LYS A 27 -21.52 -10.20 1.16
N GLU A 28 -22.07 -9.06 1.53
CA GLU A 28 -21.34 -7.82 1.75
C GLU A 28 -20.34 -7.87 2.93
N PHE A 29 -20.40 -8.91 3.75
CA PHE A 29 -19.48 -9.15 4.87
C PHE A 29 -18.48 -10.28 4.59
N ARG A 30 -18.54 -10.87 3.41
CA ARG A 30 -17.76 -12.05 3.03
C ARG A 30 -16.63 -11.67 2.09
N GLY A 31 -15.53 -12.42 2.15
CA GLY A 31 -14.39 -12.26 1.24
C GLY A 31 -14.70 -12.77 -0.18
N ALA A 32 -13.72 -12.54 -1.06
CA ALA A 32 -13.73 -13.00 -2.45
C ALA A 32 -12.34 -13.52 -2.82
N PRO A 33 -12.16 -14.79 -3.21
CA PRO A 33 -10.85 -15.31 -3.52
C PRO A 33 -10.30 -14.73 -4.83
N PHE A 34 -8.97 -14.61 -4.94
CA PHE A 34 -8.31 -14.53 -6.23
C PHE A 34 -8.51 -15.85 -6.97
N TRP A 35 -9.18 -15.79 -8.12
CA TRP A 35 -9.44 -16.96 -8.94
C TRP A 35 -8.60 -16.92 -10.20
N ALA A 36 -7.45 -17.59 -10.13
CA ALA A 36 -6.46 -17.64 -11.18
C ALA A 36 -6.94 -18.47 -12.38
N TRP A 37 -7.15 -17.81 -13.50
CA TRP A 37 -7.56 -18.41 -14.76
C TRP A 37 -6.32 -18.81 -15.57
N ASN A 38 -5.98 -20.08 -15.50
CA ASN A 38 -4.91 -20.71 -16.26
C ASN A 38 -5.49 -21.86 -17.12
N GLY A 39 -4.91 -22.14 -18.28
CA GLY A 39 -5.40 -23.15 -19.21
C GLY A 39 -6.47 -22.63 -20.17
N LYS A 40 -7.14 -23.55 -20.88
CA LYS A 40 -8.27 -23.26 -21.76
C LYS A 40 -9.55 -23.17 -20.94
N LEU A 41 -10.19 -22.00 -20.94
CA LEU A 41 -11.40 -21.78 -20.16
C LEU A 41 -12.63 -22.41 -20.81
N GLU A 42 -13.45 -23.07 -19.99
CA GLU A 42 -14.72 -23.66 -20.36
C GLU A 42 -15.85 -23.09 -19.47
N PRO A 43 -16.88 -22.46 -20.04
CA PRO A 43 -17.97 -21.84 -19.27
C PRO A 43 -18.66 -22.77 -18.27
N GLN A 44 -18.76 -24.06 -18.57
CA GLN A 44 -19.39 -25.03 -17.69
C GLN A 44 -18.54 -25.30 -16.43
N GLU A 45 -17.21 -25.43 -16.61
CA GLU A 45 -16.29 -25.63 -15.49
C GLU A 45 -16.20 -24.38 -14.60
N LEU A 46 -16.21 -23.19 -15.21
CA LEU A 46 -16.24 -21.92 -14.47
C LEU A 46 -17.50 -21.85 -13.58
N ARG A 47 -18.68 -22.20 -14.11
CA ARG A 47 -19.92 -22.26 -13.31
C ARG A 47 -19.83 -23.27 -12.17
N ARG A 48 -19.22 -24.44 -12.41
CA ARG A 48 -19.02 -25.43 -11.37
C ARG A 48 -18.15 -24.87 -10.21
N GLN A 49 -17.03 -24.22 -10.54
CA GLN A 49 -16.12 -23.64 -9.54
C GLN A 49 -16.78 -22.47 -8.77
N ILE A 50 -17.63 -21.67 -9.38
CA ILE A 50 -18.41 -20.64 -8.66
C ILE A 50 -19.33 -21.27 -7.61
N ASN A 51 -19.92 -22.42 -7.90
CA ASN A 51 -20.70 -23.15 -6.90
C ASN A 51 -19.82 -23.67 -5.76
N ASP A 52 -18.58 -24.10 -6.05
CA ASP A 52 -17.60 -24.44 -5.02
C ASP A 52 -17.32 -23.22 -4.10
N PHE A 53 -17.12 -22.02 -4.66
CA PHE A 53 -16.90 -20.80 -3.85
C PHE A 53 -18.12 -20.44 -2.99
N ARG A 54 -19.31 -20.62 -3.50
CA ARG A 54 -20.53 -20.45 -2.70
C ARG A 54 -20.58 -21.43 -1.52
N GLU A 55 -20.23 -22.70 -1.73
CA GLU A 55 -20.17 -23.71 -0.66
C GLU A 55 -19.10 -23.41 0.35
N MET A 56 -17.97 -22.85 -0.08
CA MET A 56 -16.90 -22.32 0.79
C MET A 56 -17.33 -21.06 1.56
N GLY A 57 -18.51 -20.48 1.28
CA GLY A 57 -19.05 -19.32 1.99
C GLY A 57 -18.49 -17.98 1.55
N PHE A 58 -17.93 -17.87 0.36
CA PHE A 58 -17.51 -16.59 -0.22
C PHE A 58 -18.69 -15.74 -0.70
N GLY A 59 -18.51 -14.40 -0.65
CA GLY A 59 -19.50 -13.43 -1.15
C GLY A 59 -19.30 -13.05 -2.62
N GLY A 60 -18.14 -13.36 -3.17
CA GLY A 60 -17.76 -13.04 -4.55
C GLY A 60 -16.50 -13.80 -4.97
N PHE A 61 -15.92 -13.39 -6.10
CA PHE A 61 -14.66 -13.91 -6.63
C PHE A 61 -14.04 -12.87 -7.58
N PHE A 62 -12.69 -12.84 -7.67
CA PHE A 62 -11.96 -12.04 -8.65
C PHE A 62 -11.56 -12.89 -9.84
N MET A 63 -11.97 -12.50 -11.04
CA MET A 63 -11.66 -13.20 -12.30
C MET A 63 -10.27 -12.76 -12.79
N HIS A 64 -9.23 -13.42 -12.31
CA HIS A 64 -7.84 -13.07 -12.48
C HIS A 64 -7.16 -13.93 -13.57
N SER A 65 -6.72 -13.30 -14.66
CA SER A 65 -5.87 -13.97 -15.66
C SER A 65 -4.50 -14.31 -15.06
N ARG A 66 -3.99 -15.50 -15.32
CA ARG A 66 -2.73 -15.97 -14.74
C ARG A 66 -1.88 -16.71 -15.79
N VAL A 67 -0.61 -16.93 -15.46
CA VAL A 67 0.33 -17.71 -16.28
C VAL A 67 -0.26 -19.07 -16.63
N GLY A 68 -0.22 -19.43 -17.92
CA GLY A 68 -0.80 -20.65 -18.46
C GLY A 68 -2.19 -20.47 -19.08
N LEU A 69 -2.76 -19.27 -19.05
CA LEU A 69 -4.02 -19.00 -19.77
C LEU A 69 -3.86 -19.24 -21.29
N ASN A 70 -4.71 -20.07 -21.85
CA ASN A 70 -4.78 -20.41 -23.28
C ASN A 70 -5.99 -19.78 -24.00
N THR A 71 -6.91 -19.15 -23.26
CA THR A 71 -7.96 -18.33 -23.82
C THR A 71 -7.44 -16.92 -24.06
N GLU A 72 -7.66 -16.37 -25.26
CA GLU A 72 -7.16 -15.04 -25.60
C GLU A 72 -7.69 -13.97 -24.63
N TYR A 73 -6.80 -13.31 -23.90
CA TYR A 73 -7.14 -12.22 -22.96
C TYR A 73 -7.86 -11.08 -23.68
N LEU A 74 -8.98 -10.63 -23.12
CA LEU A 74 -9.90 -9.65 -23.70
C LEU A 74 -10.47 -10.02 -25.09
N GLY A 75 -10.31 -11.27 -25.54
CA GLY A 75 -10.89 -11.79 -26.76
C GLY A 75 -12.38 -12.16 -26.63
N ARG A 76 -12.97 -12.66 -27.71
CA ARG A 76 -14.38 -13.05 -27.71
C ARG A 76 -14.70 -14.16 -26.72
N GLU A 77 -13.89 -15.23 -26.71
CA GLU A 77 -14.08 -16.38 -25.80
C GLU A 77 -13.88 -15.96 -24.32
N TRP A 78 -12.95 -15.04 -24.05
CA TRP A 78 -12.78 -14.44 -22.74
C TRP A 78 -14.09 -13.82 -22.23
N PHE A 79 -14.73 -12.96 -23.02
CA PHE A 79 -15.98 -12.32 -22.62
C PHE A 79 -17.16 -13.27 -22.57
N GLU A 80 -17.17 -14.36 -23.35
CA GLU A 80 -18.16 -15.44 -23.21
C GLU A 80 -18.01 -16.12 -21.84
N CYS A 81 -16.77 -16.37 -21.38
CA CYS A 81 -16.48 -16.91 -20.06
C CYS A 81 -16.84 -15.92 -18.92
N VAL A 82 -16.46 -14.65 -19.04
CA VAL A 82 -16.80 -13.62 -18.05
C VAL A 82 -18.33 -13.47 -17.90
N ARG A 83 -19.08 -13.41 -19.01
CA ARG A 83 -20.55 -13.37 -18.97
C ARG A 83 -21.14 -14.63 -18.33
N ALA A 84 -20.58 -15.81 -18.59
CA ALA A 84 -21.02 -17.05 -17.96
C ALA A 84 -20.82 -17.02 -16.44
N CYS A 85 -19.73 -16.41 -15.96
CA CYS A 85 -19.46 -16.22 -14.54
C CYS A 85 -20.43 -15.22 -13.90
N ILE A 86 -20.72 -14.09 -14.56
CA ILE A 86 -21.67 -13.09 -14.08
C ILE A 86 -23.09 -13.70 -13.98
N ASP A 87 -23.51 -14.47 -14.98
CA ASP A 87 -24.81 -15.14 -14.98
C ASP A 87 -24.93 -16.16 -13.84
N GLU A 88 -23.85 -16.88 -13.54
CA GLU A 88 -23.84 -17.83 -12.43
C GLU A 88 -23.78 -17.12 -11.08
N ALA A 89 -22.98 -16.03 -10.96
CA ALA A 89 -22.94 -15.20 -9.78
C ALA A 89 -24.31 -14.65 -9.39
N LYS A 90 -25.12 -14.20 -10.37
CA LYS A 90 -26.52 -13.78 -10.15
C LYS A 90 -27.37 -14.89 -9.53
N LYS A 91 -27.27 -16.12 -10.04
CA LYS A 91 -28.01 -17.26 -9.49
C LYS A 91 -27.58 -17.62 -8.07
N CYS A 92 -26.28 -17.48 -7.80
CA CYS A 92 -25.68 -17.79 -6.50
C CYS A 92 -25.80 -16.65 -5.48
N GLY A 93 -26.23 -15.45 -5.89
CA GLY A 93 -26.25 -14.26 -5.05
C GLY A 93 -24.86 -13.76 -4.67
N MET A 94 -23.88 -13.93 -5.56
CA MET A 94 -22.48 -13.55 -5.38
C MET A 94 -22.08 -12.34 -6.23
N ASP A 95 -20.93 -11.76 -5.95
CA ASP A 95 -20.30 -10.68 -6.71
C ASP A 95 -19.21 -11.23 -7.65
N ALA A 96 -19.18 -10.75 -8.90
CA ALA A 96 -18.18 -11.09 -9.90
C ALA A 96 -17.26 -9.88 -10.11
N TRP A 97 -16.10 -9.86 -9.44
CA TRP A 97 -15.12 -8.78 -9.52
C TRP A 97 -14.24 -8.93 -10.76
N LEU A 98 -13.92 -7.82 -11.39
CA LEU A 98 -13.01 -7.78 -12.53
C LEU A 98 -11.55 -7.63 -12.07
N TYR A 99 -10.64 -7.96 -12.97
CA TYR A 99 -9.21 -7.77 -12.86
C TYR A 99 -8.71 -7.07 -14.13
N ASP A 100 -7.85 -6.05 -14.00
CA ASP A 100 -7.56 -5.13 -15.10
C ASP A 100 -6.34 -5.52 -15.95
N GLU A 101 -5.67 -6.64 -15.64
CA GLU A 101 -4.43 -7.06 -16.28
C GLU A 101 -4.49 -8.52 -16.77
N ASP A 102 -3.57 -8.89 -17.66
CA ASP A 102 -3.31 -10.30 -18.03
C ASP A 102 -2.49 -11.01 -16.94
N ARG A 103 -1.40 -10.37 -16.50
CA ARG A 103 -0.52 -10.81 -15.42
C ARG A 103 0.03 -9.58 -14.72
N TRP A 104 0.16 -9.64 -13.39
CA TRP A 104 0.70 -8.53 -12.62
C TRP A 104 2.14 -8.14 -13.05
N PRO A 105 2.59 -6.91 -12.78
CA PRO A 105 1.80 -5.81 -12.25
C PRO A 105 0.91 -5.15 -13.30
N SER A 106 -0.22 -4.56 -12.83
CA SER A 106 -1.20 -3.89 -13.67
C SER A 106 -0.64 -2.70 -14.42
N GLY A 107 -1.04 -2.54 -15.69
CA GLY A 107 -0.71 -1.41 -16.56
C GLY A 107 -0.42 -1.76 -18.00
N ALA A 108 0.15 -2.93 -18.29
CA ALA A 108 0.54 -3.33 -19.63
C ALA A 108 -0.61 -3.91 -20.48
N ALA A 109 -1.68 -4.39 -19.84
CA ALA A 109 -2.75 -5.15 -20.48
C ALA A 109 -2.20 -6.33 -21.31
N GLY A 110 -1.31 -7.15 -20.69
CA GLY A 110 -0.63 -8.23 -21.39
C GLY A 110 0.27 -7.76 -22.54
N GLY A 111 0.77 -6.54 -22.47
CA GLY A 111 1.61 -5.91 -23.51
C GLY A 111 0.82 -5.18 -24.60
N LEU A 112 -0.52 -5.23 -24.60
CA LEU A 112 -1.34 -4.56 -25.63
C LEU A 112 -1.10 -3.05 -25.69
N VAL A 113 -0.86 -2.40 -24.55
CA VAL A 113 -0.58 -0.97 -24.45
C VAL A 113 0.85 -0.66 -24.93
N THR A 114 1.81 -1.46 -24.54
CA THR A 114 3.23 -1.22 -24.70
C THR A 114 3.80 -1.72 -26.04
N ARG A 115 2.94 -2.21 -26.95
CA ARG A 115 3.21 -2.29 -28.39
C ARG A 115 3.62 -0.92 -28.96
N ASN A 116 3.07 0.16 -28.39
CA ASN A 116 3.61 1.50 -28.64
C ASN A 116 4.81 1.76 -27.71
N PRO A 117 6.04 1.89 -28.27
CA PRO A 117 7.25 2.11 -27.46
C PRO A 117 7.23 3.41 -26.66
N GLU A 118 6.39 4.39 -27.02
CA GLU A 118 6.25 5.64 -26.28
C GLU A 118 5.60 5.44 -24.90
N TYR A 119 4.90 4.34 -24.71
CA TYR A 119 4.18 4.00 -23.46
C TYR A 119 4.96 3.04 -22.55
N ARG A 120 6.15 2.61 -22.96
CA ARG A 120 7.01 1.72 -22.19
C ARG A 120 7.67 2.44 -21.03
N SER A 121 7.82 1.76 -19.91
CA SER A 121 8.56 2.21 -18.73
C SER A 121 9.95 2.72 -19.10
N ARG A 122 10.35 3.84 -18.50
CA ARG A 122 11.62 4.55 -18.76
C ARG A 122 12.38 4.76 -17.48
N PHE A 123 13.71 4.80 -17.61
CA PHE A 123 14.59 5.00 -16.47
C PHE A 123 15.91 5.67 -16.86
N ILE A 124 16.48 6.40 -15.91
CA ILE A 124 17.85 6.91 -16.02
C ILE A 124 18.80 5.82 -15.56
N GLN A 125 19.85 5.57 -16.34
CA GLN A 125 20.99 4.75 -15.91
C GLN A 125 22.21 5.63 -15.66
N CYS A 126 22.91 5.38 -14.57
CA CYS A 126 24.20 5.97 -14.29
C CYS A 126 25.31 5.01 -14.75
N ILE A 127 26.13 5.47 -15.70
CA ILE A 127 27.32 4.75 -16.20
C ILE A 127 28.53 5.51 -15.70
N SER A 128 29.55 4.81 -15.18
CA SER A 128 30.74 5.44 -14.58
C SER A 128 32.06 4.96 -15.23
N GLY A 129 33.10 5.79 -15.11
CA GLY A 129 34.43 5.46 -15.59
C GLY A 129 34.58 5.42 -17.11
N ASP A 130 35.39 4.52 -17.63
CA ASP A 130 35.66 4.41 -19.08
C ASP A 130 34.45 4.00 -19.90
N GLU A 131 33.55 3.21 -19.35
CA GLU A 131 32.29 2.83 -20.00
C GLU A 131 31.39 4.04 -20.27
N ALA A 132 31.50 5.09 -19.46
CA ALA A 132 30.76 6.33 -19.64
C ALA A 132 31.18 7.12 -20.90
N ARG A 133 32.33 6.82 -21.49
CA ARG A 133 32.83 7.44 -22.73
C ARG A 133 32.29 6.77 -23.98
N ALA A 134 31.82 5.52 -23.89
CA ALA A 134 31.34 4.79 -25.05
C ALA A 134 30.04 5.38 -25.62
N GLU A 135 29.99 5.56 -26.94
CA GLU A 135 28.76 5.90 -27.64
C GLU A 135 27.90 4.64 -27.81
N ASP A 136 26.67 4.66 -27.33
CA ASP A 136 25.75 3.54 -27.34
C ASP A 136 24.40 3.86 -28.00
N GLY A 137 24.31 5.03 -28.65
CA GLY A 137 23.07 5.50 -29.30
C GLY A 137 21.95 5.92 -28.34
N CYS A 138 22.15 5.80 -27.01
CA CYS A 138 21.16 6.22 -26.04
C CYS A 138 21.18 7.74 -25.84
N ARG A 139 20.00 8.33 -25.57
CA ARG A 139 19.88 9.75 -25.23
C ARG A 139 20.60 10.04 -23.91
N THR A 140 21.63 10.87 -23.96
CA THR A 140 22.34 11.37 -22.77
C THR A 140 21.58 12.51 -22.13
N LEU A 141 21.31 12.43 -20.83
CA LEU A 141 20.65 13.45 -20.02
C LEU A 141 21.66 14.43 -19.40
N GLY A 142 22.89 13.97 -19.15
CA GLY A 142 23.97 14.79 -18.63
C GLY A 142 25.25 13.99 -18.41
N CYS A 143 26.38 14.71 -18.45
CA CYS A 143 27.69 14.20 -18.05
C CYS A 143 28.20 14.99 -16.84
N PHE A 144 28.91 14.31 -15.94
CA PHE A 144 29.45 14.92 -14.72
C PHE A 144 30.83 14.36 -14.40
N ALA A 145 31.64 15.18 -13.78
CA ALA A 145 32.85 14.72 -13.11
C ALA A 145 32.57 14.65 -11.61
N ALA A 146 32.72 13.46 -11.03
CA ALA A 146 32.53 13.21 -9.62
C ALA A 146 33.89 13.00 -8.95
N ALA A 147 34.23 13.82 -7.96
CA ALA A 147 35.48 13.77 -7.24
C ALA A 147 35.41 12.69 -6.12
N ASP A 148 36.51 11.96 -5.94
CA ASP A 148 36.72 10.95 -4.89
C ASP A 148 35.58 9.90 -4.88
N LEU A 149 35.10 9.53 -6.08
CA LEU A 149 34.00 8.58 -6.24
C LEU A 149 34.40 7.20 -5.71
N ASN A 150 33.58 6.69 -4.82
CA ASN A 150 33.55 5.27 -4.47
C ASN A 150 32.17 4.69 -4.81
N ALA A 151 31.92 3.44 -4.45
CA ALA A 151 30.68 2.75 -4.83
C ALA A 151 29.39 3.54 -4.56
N ARG A 152 29.40 4.48 -3.60
CA ARG A 152 28.18 5.14 -3.08
C ARG A 152 28.32 6.61 -2.73
N ARG A 153 29.52 7.14 -2.75
CA ARG A 153 29.80 8.51 -2.30
C ARG A 153 30.73 9.20 -3.27
N CYS A 154 30.54 10.51 -3.39
CA CYS A 154 31.54 11.41 -3.97
C CYS A 154 31.68 12.65 -3.06
N SER A 155 32.86 13.26 -3.01
CA SER A 155 33.08 14.46 -2.22
C SER A 155 32.38 15.68 -2.82
N SER A 156 32.35 15.75 -4.17
CA SER A 156 31.68 16.78 -4.94
C SER A 156 31.47 16.33 -6.39
N PHE A 157 30.71 17.08 -7.15
CA PHE A 157 30.59 16.88 -8.59
C PHE A 157 30.45 18.22 -9.34
N ARG A 158 30.80 18.21 -10.62
CA ARG A 158 30.53 19.30 -11.56
C ARG A 158 29.93 18.77 -12.85
N ARG A 159 29.06 19.55 -13.47
CA ARG A 159 28.51 19.22 -14.78
C ARG A 159 29.55 19.44 -15.86
N LEU A 160 29.55 18.56 -16.87
CA LEU A 160 30.38 18.64 -18.07
C LEU A 160 29.52 18.98 -19.28
N GLU A 161 30.11 19.67 -20.24
CA GLU A 161 29.47 19.91 -21.56
C GLU A 161 29.45 18.63 -22.42
N SER A 162 30.47 17.79 -22.25
CA SER A 162 30.56 16.49 -22.94
C SER A 162 31.38 15.45 -22.14
N ALA A 163 31.22 14.17 -22.49
CA ALA A 163 32.02 13.08 -21.91
C ALA A 163 33.51 13.15 -22.31
N GLY A 164 33.89 13.99 -23.27
CA GLY A 164 35.27 14.17 -23.73
C GLY A 164 36.07 15.20 -22.95
N GLU A 165 35.45 15.95 -22.02
CA GLU A 165 36.18 16.96 -21.24
C GLU A 165 37.25 16.35 -20.33
N PRO A 166 38.35 17.11 -20.09
CA PRO A 166 39.40 16.67 -19.19
C PRO A 166 38.89 16.53 -17.76
N LEU A 167 39.35 15.48 -17.08
CA LEU A 167 39.09 15.20 -15.67
C LEU A 167 40.35 15.46 -14.84
N ALA A 168 40.17 15.87 -13.60
CA ALA A 168 41.25 15.88 -12.61
C ALA A 168 41.58 14.44 -12.21
N GLU A 169 42.75 14.25 -11.56
CA GLU A 169 43.26 12.92 -11.18
C GLU A 169 42.29 12.15 -10.25
N ASN A 170 41.57 12.87 -9.38
CA ASN A 170 40.58 12.28 -8.47
C ASN A 170 39.16 12.33 -8.99
N GLU A 171 38.92 12.73 -10.25
CA GLU A 171 37.58 12.78 -10.85
C GLU A 171 37.28 11.53 -11.65
N THR A 172 36.06 11.02 -11.53
CA THR A 172 35.50 9.95 -12.34
C THR A 172 34.37 10.49 -13.19
N LEU A 173 34.33 10.13 -14.48
CA LEU A 173 33.24 10.46 -15.39
C LEU A 173 31.97 9.70 -15.00
N LEU A 174 30.87 10.42 -14.87
CA LEU A 174 29.52 9.88 -14.81
C LEU A 174 28.74 10.33 -16.03
N ARG A 175 28.10 9.39 -16.72
CA ARG A 175 27.13 9.67 -17.79
C ARG A 175 25.77 9.15 -17.40
N PHE A 176 24.78 10.00 -17.44
CA PHE A 176 23.38 9.66 -17.22
C PHE A 176 22.68 9.53 -18.56
N ARG A 177 22.21 8.33 -18.88
CA ARG A 177 21.50 8.05 -20.13
C ARG A 177 20.05 7.62 -19.84
N LEU A 178 19.17 7.92 -20.80
CA LEU A 178 17.80 7.45 -20.80
C LEU A 178 17.74 6.06 -21.42
N SER A 179 17.10 5.13 -20.72
CA SER A 179 16.82 3.77 -21.18
C SER A 179 15.32 3.48 -21.15
N VAL A 180 14.89 2.56 -21.98
CA VAL A 180 13.51 2.08 -22.09
C VAL A 180 13.50 0.62 -21.66
N ALA A 181 12.45 0.17 -20.98
CA ALA A 181 12.30 -1.20 -20.56
C ALA A 181 12.36 -2.15 -21.76
N PRO A 182 13.19 -3.23 -21.69
CA PRO A 182 13.33 -4.19 -22.76
C PRO A 182 12.08 -5.06 -22.89
N ASP A 183 12.00 -5.76 -24.03
CA ASP A 183 11.00 -6.80 -24.25
C ASP A 183 11.12 -7.90 -23.18
N SER A 184 9.98 -8.40 -22.73
CA SER A 184 9.88 -9.43 -21.71
C SER A 184 8.79 -10.44 -22.08
N SER A 185 9.10 -11.73 -21.93
CA SER A 185 8.11 -12.80 -22.09
C SER A 185 6.95 -12.68 -21.09
N TRP A 186 7.17 -12.01 -19.97
CA TRP A 186 6.13 -11.74 -18.96
C TRP A 186 5.01 -10.87 -19.52
N PHE A 187 5.34 -9.92 -20.38
CA PHE A 187 4.37 -9.04 -21.07
C PHE A 187 4.14 -9.47 -22.53
N ASN A 188 4.16 -10.79 -22.79
CA ASN A 188 3.92 -11.39 -24.12
C ASN A 188 4.86 -10.87 -25.23
N GLY A 189 6.12 -10.58 -24.89
CA GLY A 189 7.14 -10.08 -25.83
C GLY A 189 7.19 -8.57 -25.91
N GLU A 190 6.43 -7.87 -25.10
CA GLU A 190 6.43 -6.40 -24.96
C GLU A 190 7.11 -5.97 -23.63
N ALA A 191 6.81 -4.79 -23.11
CA ALA A 191 7.41 -4.27 -21.89
C ALA A 191 6.34 -3.79 -20.88
N TYR A 192 6.78 -3.40 -19.69
CA TYR A 192 5.90 -2.76 -18.71
C TYR A 192 5.59 -1.30 -19.09
N LEU A 193 4.46 -0.81 -18.60
CA LEU A 193 3.94 0.53 -18.84
C LEU A 193 4.76 1.61 -18.12
N ASP A 194 4.90 2.79 -18.72
CA ASP A 194 5.27 4.03 -18.03
C ASP A 194 4.06 4.54 -17.22
N VAL A 195 3.93 4.08 -16.00
CA VAL A 195 2.83 4.44 -15.07
C VAL A 195 2.86 5.90 -14.61
N LEU A 196 3.96 6.63 -14.89
CA LEU A 196 4.10 8.07 -14.64
C LEU A 196 3.55 8.91 -15.79
N ASN A 197 3.23 8.29 -16.94
CA ASN A 197 2.79 8.92 -18.16
C ASN A 197 1.26 8.86 -18.29
N GLU A 198 0.62 10.00 -18.17
CA GLU A 198 -0.84 10.10 -18.25
C GLU A 198 -1.44 9.49 -19.53
N LYS A 199 -0.79 9.70 -20.69
CA LYS A 199 -1.26 9.17 -21.99
C LYS A 199 -1.15 7.65 -22.05
N ALA A 200 -0.12 7.08 -21.45
CA ALA A 200 0.06 5.64 -21.39
C ALA A 200 -1.03 5.00 -20.52
N VAL A 201 -1.37 5.59 -19.38
CA VAL A 201 -2.45 5.12 -18.52
C VAL A 201 -3.83 5.35 -19.16
N GLU A 202 -4.05 6.44 -19.90
CA GLU A 202 -5.27 6.64 -20.69
C GLU A 202 -5.46 5.53 -21.73
N GLU A 203 -4.37 5.09 -22.38
CA GLU A 203 -4.42 3.97 -23.31
C GLU A 203 -4.69 2.64 -22.58
N PHE A 204 -4.12 2.43 -21.37
CA PHE A 204 -4.44 1.28 -20.54
C PHE A 204 -5.94 1.24 -20.20
N ILE A 205 -6.52 2.34 -19.76
CA ILE A 205 -7.96 2.47 -19.51
C ILE A 205 -8.76 2.15 -20.77
N ARG A 206 -8.33 2.64 -21.94
CA ARG A 206 -9.00 2.39 -23.21
C ARG A 206 -8.99 0.92 -23.61
N VAL A 207 -7.86 0.25 -23.42
CA VAL A 207 -7.66 -1.15 -23.83
C VAL A 207 -8.41 -2.12 -22.89
N THR A 208 -8.43 -1.85 -21.59
CA THR A 208 -9.01 -2.73 -20.57
C THR A 208 -10.38 -2.25 -20.09
N HIS A 209 -10.44 -1.19 -19.36
CA HIS A 209 -11.62 -0.67 -18.67
C HIS A 209 -12.76 -0.31 -19.63
N GLU A 210 -12.47 0.42 -20.71
CA GLU A 210 -13.47 0.74 -21.73
C GLU A 210 -13.94 -0.52 -22.49
N ARG A 211 -13.04 -1.50 -22.64
CA ARG A 211 -13.42 -2.78 -23.23
C ARG A 211 -14.40 -3.55 -22.34
N TYR A 212 -14.11 -3.61 -21.03
CA TYR A 212 -15.06 -4.17 -20.06
C TYR A 212 -16.39 -3.41 -20.05
N ARG A 213 -16.34 -2.08 -20.09
CA ARG A 213 -17.58 -1.27 -20.16
C ARG A 213 -18.41 -1.56 -21.39
N ALA A 214 -17.79 -1.70 -22.54
CA ALA A 214 -18.49 -2.00 -23.79
C ALA A 214 -19.20 -3.37 -23.75
N GLU A 215 -18.61 -4.38 -23.12
CA GLU A 215 -19.11 -5.74 -23.07
C GLU A 215 -20.05 -6.00 -21.88
N LEU A 216 -19.86 -5.33 -20.74
CA LEU A 216 -20.44 -5.67 -19.44
C LEU A 216 -21.03 -4.47 -18.70
N GLY A 217 -21.07 -3.28 -19.29
CA GLY A 217 -21.43 -2.04 -18.59
C GLY A 217 -22.82 -2.05 -17.92
N SER A 218 -23.77 -2.88 -18.39
CA SER A 218 -25.07 -3.06 -17.75
C SER A 218 -25.02 -3.78 -16.39
N GLU A 219 -23.92 -4.43 -16.07
CA GLU A 219 -23.71 -5.18 -14.83
C GLU A 219 -22.97 -4.37 -13.75
N PHE A 220 -22.41 -3.21 -14.14
CA PHE A 220 -21.61 -2.35 -13.28
C PHE A 220 -22.44 -1.76 -12.13
N GLY A 221 -21.88 -1.79 -10.92
CA GLY A 221 -22.58 -1.39 -9.70
C GLY A 221 -23.66 -2.37 -9.23
N GLY A 222 -23.87 -3.47 -9.97
CA GLY A 222 -24.75 -4.57 -9.63
C GLY A 222 -23.98 -5.84 -9.30
N THR A 223 -24.03 -6.83 -10.19
CA THR A 223 -23.28 -8.09 -10.02
C THR A 223 -21.77 -7.90 -10.18
N VAL A 224 -21.35 -6.88 -10.92
CA VAL A 224 -19.95 -6.46 -11.07
C VAL A 224 -19.73 -5.19 -10.24
N PRO A 225 -19.29 -5.33 -8.98
CA PRO A 225 -19.17 -4.17 -8.09
C PRO A 225 -17.87 -3.37 -8.27
N GLY A 226 -16.80 -3.97 -8.84
CA GLY A 226 -15.52 -3.31 -8.94
C GLY A 226 -14.51 -4.04 -9.80
N ILE A 227 -13.34 -3.40 -9.91
CA ILE A 227 -12.19 -3.87 -10.67
C ILE A 227 -10.93 -3.76 -9.82
N PHE A 228 -10.06 -4.75 -9.91
CA PHE A 228 -8.82 -4.89 -9.15
C PHE A 228 -7.63 -4.50 -10.02
N SER A 229 -6.77 -3.61 -9.49
CA SER A 229 -5.42 -3.34 -9.99
C SER A 229 -4.40 -3.95 -9.06
N ASP A 230 -3.48 -4.70 -9.62
CA ASP A 230 -2.50 -5.54 -8.94
C ASP A 230 -1.09 -4.95 -9.05
N GLU A 231 -0.50 -4.56 -7.92
CA GLU A 231 0.88 -4.09 -7.79
C GLU A 231 1.39 -3.03 -8.79
N PRO A 232 0.59 -2.05 -9.28
CA PRO A 232 1.15 -1.02 -10.14
C PRO A 232 2.29 -0.30 -9.45
N ASN A 233 3.41 -0.09 -10.17
CA ASN A 233 4.60 0.54 -9.62
C ASN A 233 5.46 1.15 -10.75
N PHE A 234 6.38 2.05 -10.41
CA PHE A 234 7.21 2.74 -11.41
C PHE A 234 8.61 2.13 -11.59
N ARG A 235 8.88 0.95 -11.03
CA ARG A 235 10.20 0.29 -11.09
C ARG A 235 10.23 -0.98 -11.92
N THR A 236 9.11 -1.58 -12.23
CA THR A 236 9.06 -2.77 -13.07
C THR A 236 9.64 -2.52 -14.46
N GLY A 237 10.44 -3.48 -14.94
CA GLY A 237 11.13 -3.41 -16.22
C GLY A 237 12.57 -2.88 -16.15
N PHE A 238 13.08 -2.54 -14.94
CA PHE A 238 14.47 -2.16 -14.75
C PHE A 238 15.39 -3.38 -14.92
N LEU A 239 16.57 -3.11 -15.49
CA LEU A 239 17.58 -4.17 -15.65
C LEU A 239 18.19 -4.54 -14.29
N PRO A 240 18.18 -5.82 -13.91
CA PRO A 240 18.80 -6.27 -12.67
C PRO A 240 20.26 -5.84 -12.56
N GLY A 241 20.67 -5.34 -11.39
CA GLY A 241 22.04 -4.90 -11.11
C GLY A 241 22.47 -3.58 -11.77
N SER A 242 21.58 -2.91 -12.52
CA SER A 242 21.86 -1.57 -13.05
C SER A 242 21.57 -0.50 -12.03
N MET A 243 22.42 0.52 -11.94
CA MET A 243 22.12 1.76 -11.20
C MET A 243 21.09 2.56 -12.00
N SER A 244 19.82 2.40 -11.68
CA SER A 244 18.71 2.96 -12.47
C SER A 244 17.65 3.62 -11.58
N MET A 245 17.10 4.75 -12.06
CA MET A 245 16.04 5.50 -11.38
C MET A 245 14.87 5.74 -12.34
N PRO A 246 13.61 5.70 -11.88
CA PRO A 246 12.44 5.97 -12.71
C PRO A 246 12.51 7.29 -13.46
N TRP A 247 11.96 7.31 -14.67
CA TRP A 247 11.93 8.50 -15.51
C TRP A 247 10.67 8.54 -16.38
N THR A 248 10.18 9.75 -16.62
CA THR A 248 9.23 10.06 -17.70
C THR A 248 9.53 11.43 -18.29
N GLU A 249 9.04 11.74 -19.48
CA GLU A 249 9.39 13.00 -20.17
C GLU A 249 8.90 14.26 -19.43
N SER A 250 7.78 14.20 -18.70
CA SER A 250 7.27 15.33 -17.92
C SER A 250 8.00 15.55 -16.59
N LEU A 251 8.79 14.57 -16.12
CA LEU A 251 9.41 14.60 -14.80
C LEU A 251 10.28 15.85 -14.54
N PRO A 252 11.17 16.31 -15.45
CA PRO A 252 12.00 17.48 -15.17
C PRO A 252 11.20 18.78 -14.96
N GLN A 253 10.11 18.96 -15.70
CA GLN A 253 9.24 20.11 -15.55
C GLN A 253 8.48 20.05 -14.22
N THR A 254 7.83 18.92 -13.93
CA THR A 254 7.08 18.74 -12.69
C THR A 254 7.98 18.84 -11.47
N PHE A 255 9.22 18.31 -11.57
CA PHE A 255 10.22 18.44 -10.50
C PHE A 255 10.55 19.93 -10.23
N ALA A 256 10.78 20.73 -11.28
CA ALA A 256 11.06 22.15 -11.11
C ALA A 256 9.88 22.90 -10.46
N GLU A 257 8.65 22.58 -10.86
CA GLU A 257 7.43 23.16 -10.29
C GLU A 257 7.29 22.83 -8.78
N LEU A 258 7.47 21.55 -8.41
CA LEU A 258 7.30 21.10 -7.03
C LEU A 258 8.48 21.43 -6.09
N SER A 259 9.66 21.67 -6.65
CA SER A 259 10.88 21.98 -5.89
C SER A 259 11.20 23.48 -5.78
N GLY A 260 10.29 24.35 -6.24
CA GLY A 260 10.54 25.79 -6.21
C GLY A 260 11.60 26.26 -7.23
N GLY A 261 11.74 25.57 -8.36
CA GLY A 261 12.59 25.97 -9.48
C GLY A 261 13.94 25.26 -9.58
N MET A 262 14.19 24.20 -8.79
CA MET A 262 15.42 23.41 -8.96
C MET A 262 15.45 22.72 -10.33
N LYS A 263 16.63 22.67 -10.94
CA LYS A 263 16.85 21.96 -12.20
C LYS A 263 17.44 20.58 -11.93
N LEU A 264 16.63 19.54 -12.09
CA LEU A 264 17.06 18.16 -11.88
C LEU A 264 18.26 17.79 -12.76
N SER A 265 18.29 18.28 -14.02
CA SER A 265 19.39 18.02 -14.96
C SER A 265 20.77 18.45 -14.48
N ASP A 266 20.87 19.34 -13.50
CA ASP A 266 22.13 19.81 -12.95
C ASP A 266 22.55 19.03 -11.69
N ARG A 267 21.68 18.16 -11.18
CA ARG A 267 21.80 17.51 -9.88
C ARG A 267 21.64 15.97 -9.94
N LEU A 268 21.68 15.35 -11.12
CA LEU A 268 21.49 13.91 -11.31
C LEU A 268 22.38 13.01 -10.41
N PRO A 269 23.68 13.36 -10.15
CA PRO A 269 24.49 12.53 -9.25
C PRO A 269 23.90 12.34 -7.85
N GLU A 270 23.14 13.30 -7.31
CA GLU A 270 22.54 13.19 -5.97
C GLU A 270 21.46 12.13 -5.85
N LEU A 271 20.88 11.69 -6.95
CA LEU A 271 19.90 10.59 -6.95
C LEU A 271 20.57 9.25 -6.68
N PHE A 272 21.85 9.11 -7.06
CA PHE A 272 22.58 7.84 -7.06
C PHE A 272 23.64 7.76 -5.98
N PHE A 273 24.16 8.90 -5.52
CA PHE A 273 25.30 8.97 -4.59
C PHE A 273 25.01 9.91 -3.42
N LYS A 274 25.59 9.59 -2.28
CA LYS A 274 25.78 10.57 -1.22
C LYS A 274 26.86 11.57 -1.65
N VAL A 275 26.56 12.86 -1.59
CA VAL A 275 27.48 13.93 -1.98
C VAL A 275 27.94 14.66 -0.73
N GLY A 276 29.26 14.71 -0.51
CA GLY A 276 29.84 15.30 0.69
C GLY A 276 29.46 14.53 1.97
N ASP A 277 29.33 15.26 3.07
CA ASP A 277 29.07 14.68 4.40
C ASP A 277 27.56 14.63 4.75
N GLU A 278 26.72 15.37 4.01
CA GLU A 278 25.29 15.45 4.28
C GLU A 278 24.57 14.17 3.89
N ASP A 279 23.84 13.58 4.84
CA ASP A 279 23.00 12.39 4.56
C ASP A 279 21.69 12.74 3.86
N PHE A 280 21.12 13.89 4.16
CA PHE A 280 19.85 14.33 3.59
C PHE A 280 20.08 15.19 2.34
N SER A 281 19.46 14.81 1.21
CA SER A 281 19.41 15.63 -0.01
C SER A 281 17.99 16.14 -0.28
N PRO A 282 17.81 17.47 -0.37
CA PRO A 282 16.55 18.05 -0.84
C PRO A 282 16.18 17.59 -2.26
N VAL A 283 17.18 17.33 -3.10
CA VAL A 283 16.96 16.85 -4.48
C VAL A 283 16.29 15.49 -4.47
N ARG A 284 16.76 14.55 -3.65
CA ARG A 284 16.13 13.22 -3.50
C ARG A 284 14.71 13.34 -2.96
N MET A 285 14.49 14.12 -1.91
CA MET A 285 13.16 14.35 -1.34
C MET A 285 12.18 14.87 -2.41
N HIS A 286 12.55 15.90 -3.15
CA HIS A 286 11.70 16.45 -4.21
C HIS A 286 11.53 15.50 -5.39
N TYR A 287 12.55 14.68 -5.70
CA TYR A 287 12.46 13.68 -6.75
C TYR A 287 11.41 12.61 -6.43
N TYR A 288 11.44 12.02 -5.23
CA TYR A 288 10.44 11.03 -4.81
C TYR A 288 9.04 11.65 -4.62
N ASN A 289 8.97 12.89 -4.15
CA ASN A 289 7.71 13.63 -4.15
C ASN A 289 7.16 13.81 -5.57
N THR A 290 8.03 14.09 -6.56
CA THR A 290 7.63 14.23 -7.98
C THR A 290 7.18 12.90 -8.57
N LEU A 291 7.91 11.81 -8.32
CA LEU A 291 7.51 10.46 -8.77
C LEU A 291 6.14 10.10 -8.21
N THR A 292 5.94 10.29 -6.90
CA THR A 292 4.66 10.02 -6.24
C THR A 292 3.54 10.86 -6.86
N HIS A 293 3.77 12.15 -7.07
CA HIS A 293 2.80 13.05 -7.69
C HIS A 293 2.41 12.60 -9.11
N LEU A 294 3.38 12.27 -9.95
CA LEU A 294 3.15 11.78 -11.31
C LEU A 294 2.39 10.46 -11.32
N PHE A 295 2.84 9.49 -10.51
CA PHE A 295 2.21 8.18 -10.41
C PHE A 295 0.76 8.25 -9.95
N VAL A 296 0.50 8.98 -8.87
CA VAL A 296 -0.85 9.14 -8.33
C VAL A 296 -1.77 9.83 -9.34
N ASN A 297 -1.32 10.91 -10.00
CA ASN A 297 -2.15 11.63 -10.95
C ASN A 297 -2.38 10.86 -12.26
N ALA A 298 -1.34 10.17 -12.76
CA ALA A 298 -1.45 9.39 -13.99
C ALA A 298 -2.26 8.10 -13.78
N PHE A 299 -2.03 7.36 -12.70
CA PHE A 299 -2.61 6.04 -12.50
C PHE A 299 -3.82 6.07 -11.55
N SER A 300 -3.59 6.25 -10.24
CA SER A 300 -4.64 6.07 -9.23
C SER A 300 -5.83 7.02 -9.43
N ARG A 301 -5.56 8.31 -9.61
CA ARG A 301 -6.60 9.33 -9.78
C ARG A 301 -7.43 9.12 -11.05
N ARG A 302 -6.80 8.73 -12.17
CA ARG A 302 -7.52 8.52 -13.44
C ARG A 302 -8.38 7.27 -13.40
N ILE A 303 -7.83 6.16 -12.92
CA ILE A 303 -8.60 4.91 -12.79
C ILE A 303 -9.72 5.09 -11.76
N GLY A 304 -9.42 5.69 -10.60
CA GLY A 304 -10.43 5.96 -9.58
C GLY A 304 -11.58 6.83 -10.08
N ALA A 305 -11.27 7.90 -10.83
CA ALA A 305 -12.30 8.76 -11.44
C ALA A 305 -13.11 8.03 -12.54
N TRP A 306 -12.46 7.17 -13.32
CA TRP A 306 -13.16 6.35 -14.31
C TRP A 306 -14.10 5.33 -13.62
N CYS A 307 -13.64 4.67 -12.58
CA CYS A 307 -14.44 3.72 -11.81
C CYS A 307 -15.65 4.41 -11.17
N GLU A 308 -15.45 5.54 -10.50
CA GLU A 308 -16.54 6.33 -9.89
C GLU A 308 -17.60 6.73 -10.92
N LYS A 309 -17.19 7.22 -12.08
CA LYS A 309 -18.08 7.59 -13.20
C LYS A 309 -18.90 6.40 -13.72
N ASN A 310 -18.36 5.20 -13.61
CA ASN A 310 -18.96 3.98 -14.14
C ASN A 310 -19.61 3.08 -13.06
N ASN A 311 -19.81 3.59 -11.84
CA ASN A 311 -20.40 2.82 -10.73
C ASN A 311 -19.58 1.57 -10.35
N LEU A 312 -18.26 1.61 -10.46
CA LEU A 312 -17.35 0.56 -10.02
C LEU A 312 -16.52 1.02 -8.83
N LEU A 313 -16.15 0.09 -7.99
CA LEU A 313 -15.14 0.28 -6.98
C LEU A 313 -13.76 -0.02 -7.59
N PHE A 314 -12.84 0.93 -7.50
CA PHE A 314 -11.43 0.71 -7.74
C PHE A 314 -10.82 0.08 -6.49
N THR A 315 -10.35 -1.16 -6.61
CA THR A 315 -9.72 -1.93 -5.51
C THR A 315 -8.38 -2.50 -5.94
N GLY A 316 -7.69 -3.17 -5.02
CA GLY A 316 -6.35 -3.71 -5.21
C GLY A 316 -5.34 -3.08 -4.26
N HIS A 317 -4.07 -3.14 -4.60
CA HIS A 317 -2.96 -2.66 -3.77
C HIS A 317 -1.81 -2.19 -4.65
N VAL A 318 -0.78 -1.61 -4.03
CA VAL A 318 0.47 -1.23 -4.69
C VAL A 318 1.59 -2.20 -4.29
N LEU A 319 2.73 -2.15 -4.98
CA LEU A 319 3.85 -3.05 -4.72
C LEU A 319 4.66 -2.58 -3.49
N LEU A 320 4.95 -3.51 -2.56
CA LEU A 320 5.89 -3.33 -1.44
C LEU A 320 5.56 -2.13 -0.51
N GLU A 321 4.31 -2.00 -0.13
CA GLU A 321 3.82 -0.99 0.81
C GLU A 321 4.11 -1.29 2.29
N ASP A 322 4.71 -2.42 2.59
CA ASP A 322 4.98 -2.95 3.92
C ASP A 322 6.03 -2.17 4.71
N ASN A 323 6.94 -1.45 4.04
CA ASN A 323 7.91 -0.57 4.66
C ASN A 323 8.20 0.71 3.87
N VAL A 324 8.67 1.76 4.54
CA VAL A 324 8.85 3.09 3.92
C VAL A 324 9.99 3.15 2.92
N VAL A 325 10.99 2.28 3.04
CA VAL A 325 12.14 2.23 2.11
C VAL A 325 11.74 1.57 0.80
N SER A 326 11.16 0.37 0.86
CA SER A 326 10.63 -0.32 -0.32
C SER A 326 9.56 0.51 -1.01
N GLN A 327 8.62 1.07 -0.25
CA GLN A 327 7.58 1.95 -0.74
C GLN A 327 8.18 3.16 -1.50
N SER A 328 9.20 3.83 -0.94
CA SER A 328 9.90 4.93 -1.62
C SER A 328 10.46 4.51 -2.97
N SER A 329 11.06 3.31 -3.04
CA SER A 329 11.68 2.79 -4.25
C SER A 329 10.69 2.43 -5.35
N PHE A 330 9.51 1.90 -5.01
CA PHE A 330 8.58 1.31 -5.98
C PHE A 330 7.35 2.17 -6.27
N VAL A 331 6.80 2.87 -5.28
CA VAL A 331 5.52 3.56 -5.40
C VAL A 331 5.52 4.98 -4.82
N GLY A 332 6.60 5.37 -4.15
CA GLY A 332 6.74 6.66 -3.48
C GLY A 332 5.96 6.71 -2.18
N ASN A 333 4.64 6.83 -2.23
CA ASN A 333 3.77 6.88 -1.05
C ASN A 333 2.43 6.20 -1.33
N ALA A 334 2.17 5.10 -0.62
CA ALA A 334 0.95 4.32 -0.77
C ALA A 334 -0.30 5.09 -0.30
N MET A 335 -0.22 5.90 0.77
CA MET A 335 -1.38 6.64 1.28
C MET A 335 -1.94 7.61 0.25
N ARG A 336 -1.08 8.30 -0.52
CA ARG A 336 -1.51 9.22 -1.60
C ARG A 336 -2.14 8.47 -2.77
N PHE A 337 -1.75 7.22 -3.00
CA PHE A 337 -2.38 6.35 -3.99
C PHE A 337 -3.77 5.90 -3.52
N TYR A 338 -3.89 5.48 -2.27
CA TYR A 338 -5.15 5.02 -1.66
C TYR A 338 -6.24 6.09 -1.60
N GLU A 339 -5.90 7.38 -1.60
CA GLU A 339 -6.85 8.50 -1.62
C GLU A 339 -7.90 8.34 -2.72
N TYR A 340 -7.48 7.86 -3.89
CA TYR A 340 -8.34 7.78 -5.08
C TYR A 340 -9.00 6.40 -5.27
N MET A 341 -8.70 5.44 -4.42
CA MET A 341 -9.36 4.13 -4.45
C MET A 341 -10.67 4.16 -3.68
N GLN A 342 -11.72 3.55 -4.23
CA GLN A 342 -13.00 3.39 -3.53
C GLN A 342 -12.94 2.25 -2.50
N SER A 343 -12.05 1.30 -2.70
CA SER A 343 -11.77 0.19 -1.78
C SER A 343 -10.26 -0.06 -1.77
N PRO A 344 -9.47 0.75 -1.02
CA PRO A 344 -8.03 0.54 -0.95
C PRO A 344 -7.68 -0.79 -0.29
N GLY A 345 -6.54 -1.35 -0.65
CA GLY A 345 -6.10 -2.63 -0.14
C GLY A 345 -4.60 -2.74 0.06
N ILE A 346 -4.20 -3.86 0.62
CA ILE A 346 -2.82 -4.24 0.91
C ILE A 346 -2.55 -5.66 0.43
N ASP A 347 -1.28 -5.96 0.16
CA ASP A 347 -0.79 -7.31 -0.11
C ASP A 347 0.06 -7.82 1.05
N LEU A 348 -0.47 -8.81 1.77
CA LEU A 348 0.24 -9.47 2.86
C LEU A 348 0.20 -10.98 2.67
N LEU A 349 0.89 -11.45 1.64
CA LEU A 349 1.15 -12.87 1.43
C LEU A 349 2.08 -13.39 2.52
N THR A 350 2.16 -14.69 2.66
CA THR A 350 2.92 -15.39 3.70
C THR A 350 2.38 -15.18 5.13
N GLU A 351 3.11 -15.66 6.11
CA GLU A 351 2.73 -15.57 7.52
C GLU A 351 3.29 -14.28 8.16
N HIS A 352 2.83 -13.12 7.67
CA HIS A 352 3.25 -11.82 8.21
C HIS A 352 2.50 -11.48 9.49
N TRP A 353 3.13 -11.71 10.63
CA TRP A 353 2.49 -11.56 11.95
C TRP A 353 2.57 -10.15 12.53
N ASN A 354 3.43 -9.27 12.00
CA ASN A 354 3.75 -7.99 12.64
C ASN A 354 3.90 -6.82 11.67
N ILE A 355 3.42 -6.92 10.43
CA ILE A 355 3.52 -5.83 9.45
C ILE A 355 2.28 -4.93 9.59
N PHE A 356 2.16 -4.29 10.76
CA PHE A 356 1.02 -3.42 11.05
C PHE A 356 1.05 -2.11 10.25
N LEU A 357 2.23 -1.69 9.78
CA LEU A 357 2.43 -0.45 9.06
C LEU A 357 1.58 -0.39 7.78
N ALA A 358 1.62 -1.44 6.94
CA ALA A 358 0.84 -1.51 5.70
C ALA A 358 -0.66 -1.35 5.98
N ALA A 359 -1.19 -2.16 6.92
CA ALA A 359 -2.60 -2.08 7.31
C ALA A 359 -2.97 -0.69 7.86
N LYS A 360 -2.12 -0.09 8.71
CA LYS A 360 -2.38 1.25 9.28
C LYS A 360 -2.37 2.35 8.22
N GLN A 361 -1.49 2.30 7.22
CA GLN A 361 -1.50 3.24 6.10
C GLN A 361 -2.82 3.14 5.29
N CYS A 362 -3.21 1.93 4.92
CA CYS A 362 -4.43 1.67 4.15
C CYS A 362 -5.68 2.12 4.91
N VAL A 363 -5.85 1.68 6.16
CA VAL A 363 -7.06 2.00 6.94
C VAL A 363 -7.13 3.48 7.31
N SER A 364 -5.98 4.16 7.50
CA SER A 364 -5.92 5.60 7.74
C SER A 364 -6.46 6.38 6.55
N ALA A 365 -5.95 6.08 5.35
CA ALA A 365 -6.45 6.70 4.11
C ALA A 365 -7.94 6.36 3.90
N ALA A 366 -8.33 5.10 4.07
CA ALA A 366 -9.72 4.69 3.93
C ALA A 366 -10.67 5.46 4.86
N ARG A 367 -10.29 5.63 6.13
CA ARG A 367 -11.10 6.38 7.10
C ARG A 367 -11.16 7.87 6.76
N GLN A 368 -10.05 8.49 6.39
CA GLN A 368 -9.97 9.90 6.00
C GLN A 368 -10.85 10.21 4.79
N PHE A 369 -10.95 9.27 3.84
CA PHE A 369 -11.77 9.45 2.63
C PHE A 369 -13.13 8.71 2.67
N GLY A 370 -13.55 8.19 3.84
CA GLY A 370 -14.85 7.57 4.04
C GLY A 370 -15.06 6.27 3.27
N ARG A 371 -13.99 5.48 3.07
CA ARG A 371 -14.06 4.20 2.37
C ARG A 371 -14.45 3.08 3.32
N SER A 372 -15.49 2.36 2.98
CA SER A 372 -16.07 1.31 3.84
C SER A 372 -15.40 -0.06 3.67
N LEU A 373 -14.94 -0.39 2.46
CA LEU A 373 -14.22 -1.64 2.16
C LEU A 373 -12.71 -1.39 2.16
N ARG A 374 -11.97 -2.29 2.81
CA ARG A 374 -10.52 -2.28 2.93
C ARG A 374 -10.03 -3.68 2.69
N LEU A 375 -9.43 -3.88 1.53
CA LEU A 375 -9.04 -5.19 1.04
C LEU A 375 -7.70 -5.62 1.66
N SER A 376 -7.51 -6.92 1.83
CA SER A 376 -6.19 -7.54 1.97
C SER A 376 -6.12 -8.79 1.11
N GLU A 377 -5.14 -8.85 0.24
CA GLU A 377 -4.70 -10.08 -0.40
C GLU A 377 -3.94 -10.90 0.63
N THR A 378 -4.33 -12.17 0.85
CA THR A 378 -3.90 -12.95 2.01
C THR A 378 -3.60 -14.39 1.65
N TYR A 379 -2.75 -15.02 2.47
CA TYR A 379 -2.50 -16.47 2.51
C TYR A 379 -1.65 -17.04 1.38
N GLY A 380 -1.26 -16.27 0.37
CA GLY A 380 -0.31 -16.72 -0.65
C GLY A 380 1.04 -17.06 -0.04
N CYS A 381 1.77 -18.01 -0.61
CA CYS A 381 3.08 -18.47 -0.13
C CYS A 381 3.10 -19.08 1.29
N THR A 382 1.96 -19.40 1.88
CA THR A 382 1.89 -20.03 3.21
C THR A 382 2.13 -21.55 3.18
N GLY A 383 2.11 -22.15 1.98
CA GLY A 383 2.30 -23.60 1.82
C GLY A 383 1.02 -24.42 1.92
N TRP A 384 1.12 -25.71 1.52
CA TRP A 384 -0.03 -26.62 1.44
C TRP A 384 -0.53 -27.11 2.81
N ASP A 385 0.22 -26.90 3.87
CA ASP A 385 -0.07 -27.28 5.25
C ASP A 385 -0.60 -26.15 6.12
N PHE A 386 -0.87 -24.96 5.53
CA PHE A 386 -1.36 -23.80 6.25
C PHE A 386 -2.75 -24.07 6.86
N SER A 387 -2.82 -24.07 8.18
CA SER A 387 -4.00 -24.49 8.93
C SER A 387 -5.06 -23.39 9.06
N PHE A 388 -6.29 -23.75 9.45
CA PHE A 388 -7.33 -22.78 9.79
C PHE A 388 -6.97 -21.91 11.00
N ALA A 389 -6.13 -22.39 11.92
CA ALA A 389 -5.59 -21.57 12.99
C ALA A 389 -4.68 -20.47 12.45
N GLY A 390 -3.85 -20.76 11.44
CA GLY A 390 -3.05 -19.78 10.72
C GLY A 390 -3.90 -18.75 9.98
N HIS A 391 -4.89 -19.21 9.22
CA HIS A 391 -5.85 -18.30 8.54
C HIS A 391 -6.51 -17.34 9.52
N LYS A 392 -7.00 -17.89 10.65
CA LYS A 392 -7.64 -17.10 11.70
C LYS A 392 -6.67 -16.09 12.33
N ALA A 393 -5.48 -16.53 12.70
CA ALA A 393 -4.51 -15.66 13.35
C ALA A 393 -4.07 -14.50 12.43
N LEU A 394 -3.80 -14.79 11.15
CA LEU A 394 -3.43 -13.78 10.17
C LEU A 394 -4.57 -12.79 9.89
N GLY A 395 -5.80 -13.27 9.74
CA GLY A 395 -6.96 -12.41 9.51
C GLY A 395 -7.39 -11.62 10.75
N ASP A 396 -7.24 -12.16 11.96
CA ASP A 396 -7.67 -11.51 13.20
C ASP A 396 -6.93 -10.19 13.45
N TRP A 397 -5.60 -10.16 13.34
CA TRP A 397 -4.87 -8.93 13.58
C TRP A 397 -5.13 -7.88 12.52
N GLN A 398 -5.32 -8.28 11.26
CA GLN A 398 -5.70 -7.37 10.20
C GLN A 398 -7.10 -6.77 10.45
N THR A 399 -8.04 -7.61 10.90
CA THR A 399 -9.39 -7.16 11.30
C THR A 399 -9.31 -6.20 12.50
N ALA A 400 -8.48 -6.48 13.50
CA ALA A 400 -8.28 -5.59 14.64
C ALA A 400 -7.77 -4.20 14.22
N LEU A 401 -6.99 -4.12 13.15
CA LEU A 401 -6.53 -2.85 12.59
C LEU A 401 -7.53 -2.19 11.64
N GLY A 402 -8.57 -2.90 11.20
CA GLY A 402 -9.66 -2.33 10.39
C GLY A 402 -9.80 -2.89 8.97
N ILE A 403 -9.02 -3.90 8.57
CA ILE A 403 -9.25 -4.64 7.31
C ILE A 403 -10.55 -5.43 7.44
N ASN A 404 -11.36 -5.47 6.38
CA ASN A 404 -12.68 -6.09 6.42
C ASN A 404 -13.09 -6.77 5.10
N PHE A 405 -12.19 -6.85 4.12
CA PHE A 405 -12.44 -7.53 2.86
C PHE A 405 -11.25 -8.40 2.48
N PHE A 406 -11.34 -9.70 2.73
CA PHE A 406 -10.27 -10.65 2.47
C PHE A 406 -10.35 -11.20 1.05
N CYS A 407 -9.23 -11.14 0.34
CA CYS A 407 -9.00 -11.74 -0.96
C CYS A 407 -7.97 -12.88 -0.81
N PRO A 408 -8.40 -14.10 -0.45
CA PRO A 408 -7.47 -15.20 -0.31
C PRO A 408 -6.76 -15.52 -1.63
N HIS A 409 -5.45 -15.55 -1.62
CA HIS A 409 -4.58 -15.98 -2.69
C HIS A 409 -4.23 -17.45 -2.47
N LEU A 410 -4.66 -18.44 -3.31
CA LEU A 410 -5.58 -18.22 -4.42
C LEU A 410 -6.39 -19.50 -4.70
N ALA A 411 -7.39 -19.38 -5.52
CA ALA A 411 -8.08 -20.51 -6.12
C ALA A 411 -7.64 -20.69 -7.57
N TRP A 412 -7.37 -21.92 -8.02
CA TRP A 412 -6.90 -22.23 -9.36
C TRP A 412 -8.04 -22.75 -10.24
N TYR A 413 -8.12 -22.27 -11.50
CA TYR A 413 -8.98 -22.91 -12.49
C TYR A 413 -8.51 -24.34 -12.77
N THR A 414 -7.20 -24.55 -12.95
CA THR A 414 -6.60 -25.89 -13.07
C THR A 414 -5.24 -25.99 -12.37
N MET A 415 -4.88 -27.20 -11.93
CA MET A 415 -3.57 -27.48 -11.32
C MET A 415 -2.49 -27.84 -12.36
N GLU A 416 -2.77 -27.66 -13.64
CA GLU A 416 -1.79 -27.87 -14.71
C GLU A 416 -0.64 -26.84 -14.64
N GLY A 417 0.50 -27.22 -15.19
CA GLY A 417 1.68 -26.35 -15.27
C GLY A 417 2.19 -25.94 -13.88
N GLU A 418 2.30 -24.64 -13.66
CA GLU A 418 2.84 -24.05 -12.42
C GLU A 418 1.86 -24.01 -11.25
N GLY A 419 0.55 -24.28 -11.45
CA GLY A 419 -0.51 -24.12 -10.46
C GLY A 419 -0.24 -24.73 -9.08
N LYS A 420 0.58 -25.80 -8.99
CA LYS A 420 0.97 -26.40 -7.71
C LYS A 420 2.08 -25.64 -6.97
N ARG A 421 2.87 -24.82 -7.67
CA ARG A 421 4.08 -24.15 -7.17
C ARG A 421 3.94 -22.64 -7.13
N ASP A 422 3.04 -22.09 -7.92
CA ASP A 422 2.82 -20.66 -8.01
C ASP A 422 2.01 -20.19 -6.80
N TYR A 423 2.72 -19.69 -5.80
CA TYR A 423 2.19 -19.13 -4.55
C TYR A 423 1.21 -20.05 -3.78
N PRO A 424 1.60 -21.32 -3.45
CA PRO A 424 0.69 -22.25 -2.77
C PRO A 424 0.28 -21.73 -1.36
N ALA A 425 -0.90 -22.15 -0.83
CA ALA A 425 -1.71 -23.27 -1.31
C ALA A 425 -2.86 -22.79 -2.21
N GLY A 426 -3.37 -23.72 -3.05
CA GLY A 426 -4.71 -23.55 -3.62
C GLY A 426 -5.79 -23.79 -2.57
N ILE A 427 -6.82 -22.94 -2.49
CA ILE A 427 -7.85 -22.98 -1.44
C ILE A 427 -9.18 -23.59 -1.88
N SER A 428 -9.33 -23.98 -3.15
CA SER A 428 -10.57 -24.57 -3.69
C SER A 428 -10.57 -26.09 -3.61
N SER A 429 -11.32 -26.77 -4.47
CA SER A 429 -11.47 -28.22 -4.51
C SER A 429 -10.17 -29.04 -4.61
N GLN A 430 -9.03 -28.37 -4.89
CA GLN A 430 -7.71 -28.98 -4.87
C GLN A 430 -7.14 -29.15 -3.44
N SER A 431 -7.72 -28.51 -2.44
CA SER A 431 -7.29 -28.60 -1.04
C SER A 431 -8.02 -29.69 -0.27
N PRO A 432 -7.34 -30.44 0.61
CA PRO A 432 -7.98 -31.53 1.38
C PRO A 432 -9.01 -31.03 2.40
N TRP A 433 -8.95 -29.75 2.79
CA TRP A 433 -9.88 -29.12 3.76
C TRP A 433 -10.96 -28.25 3.08
N PHE A 434 -11.12 -28.36 1.77
CA PHE A 434 -12.06 -27.60 0.96
C PHE A 434 -13.50 -27.58 1.54
N GLU A 435 -14.08 -28.74 1.85
CA GLU A 435 -15.44 -28.86 2.38
C GLU A 435 -15.65 -28.12 3.72
N SER A 436 -14.58 -27.91 4.48
CA SER A 436 -14.61 -27.23 5.79
C SER A 436 -14.27 -25.75 5.72
N TYR A 437 -13.87 -25.20 4.55
CA TYR A 437 -13.38 -23.83 4.44
C TYR A 437 -14.42 -22.77 4.84
N HIS A 438 -15.71 -23.08 4.68
CA HIS A 438 -16.82 -22.24 5.14
C HIS A 438 -16.71 -21.83 6.61
N ARG A 439 -15.98 -22.58 7.44
CA ARG A 439 -15.75 -22.23 8.86
C ARG A 439 -14.94 -20.96 9.03
N ILE A 440 -13.95 -20.74 8.15
CA ILE A 440 -13.12 -19.53 8.13
C ILE A 440 -13.89 -18.36 7.54
N THR A 441 -14.54 -18.55 6.40
CA THR A 441 -15.30 -17.47 5.76
C THR A 441 -16.49 -17.02 6.59
N ASP A 442 -17.20 -17.94 7.24
CA ASP A 442 -18.30 -17.63 8.16
C ASP A 442 -17.80 -16.91 9.44
N TYR A 443 -16.63 -17.29 9.94
CA TYR A 443 -16.03 -16.62 11.07
C TYR A 443 -15.77 -15.14 10.78
N PHE A 444 -15.07 -14.84 9.68
CA PHE A 444 -14.78 -13.47 9.30
C PHE A 444 -16.04 -12.69 8.88
N ALA A 445 -17.00 -13.34 8.22
CA ALA A 445 -18.27 -12.70 7.88
C ALA A 445 -19.04 -12.21 9.13
N ARG A 446 -19.03 -13.01 10.23
CA ARG A 446 -19.66 -12.63 11.50
C ARG A 446 -18.91 -11.47 12.16
N ILE A 447 -17.58 -11.48 12.14
CA ILE A 447 -16.79 -10.37 12.71
C ILE A 447 -17.00 -9.10 11.89
N ASN A 448 -16.93 -9.17 10.57
CA ASN A 448 -17.16 -8.04 9.68
C ASN A 448 -18.56 -7.45 9.88
N LEU A 449 -19.58 -8.29 10.06
CA LEU A 449 -20.93 -7.82 10.42
C LEU A 449 -20.94 -7.12 11.77
N ALA A 450 -20.31 -7.71 12.79
CA ALA A 450 -20.26 -7.12 14.14
C ALA A 450 -19.51 -5.78 14.17
N LEU A 451 -18.48 -5.64 13.33
CA LEU A 451 -17.68 -4.41 13.18
C LEU A 451 -18.21 -3.48 12.06
N SER A 452 -19.35 -3.79 11.45
CA SER A 452 -19.95 -2.90 10.45
C SER A 452 -20.71 -1.75 11.11
N GLY A 453 -20.80 -0.63 10.42
CA GLY A 453 -21.49 0.57 10.92
C GLY A 453 -20.77 1.26 12.10
N GLY A 454 -21.40 2.27 12.69
CA GLY A 454 -20.79 3.08 13.73
C GLY A 454 -19.49 3.79 13.30
N ALA A 455 -18.83 4.43 14.24
CA ALA A 455 -17.57 5.10 14.03
C ALA A 455 -16.42 4.33 14.70
N GLU A 456 -15.30 4.18 14.00
CA GLU A 456 -14.05 3.71 14.61
C GLU A 456 -13.52 4.77 15.57
N VAL A 457 -13.17 4.34 16.78
CA VAL A 457 -12.69 5.25 17.84
C VAL A 457 -11.18 5.39 17.71
N ARG A 458 -10.73 6.41 16.97
CA ARG A 458 -9.34 6.77 16.73
C ARG A 458 -9.20 8.27 16.74
N ASP A 459 -8.75 8.81 17.86
CA ASP A 459 -8.64 10.27 18.07
C ASP A 459 -7.20 10.77 18.00
N LEU A 460 -6.22 9.87 17.72
CA LEU A 460 -4.81 10.18 17.54
C LEU A 460 -4.42 10.16 16.06
N LEU A 461 -3.77 11.23 15.59
CA LEU A 461 -3.08 11.29 14.31
C LEU A 461 -1.57 11.19 14.55
N VAL A 462 -0.89 10.30 13.83
CA VAL A 462 0.58 10.24 13.80
C VAL A 462 1.05 10.74 12.43
N VAL A 463 1.86 11.80 12.40
CA VAL A 463 2.37 12.33 11.14
C VAL A 463 3.30 11.30 10.51
N HIS A 464 3.06 10.97 9.23
CA HIS A 464 3.82 9.95 8.52
C HIS A 464 5.15 10.53 8.00
N PRO A 465 6.33 10.01 8.42
CA PRO A 465 7.62 10.66 8.17
C PRO A 465 8.26 10.31 6.81
N ILE A 466 7.49 9.91 5.81
CA ILE A 466 8.04 9.36 4.55
C ILE A 466 8.95 10.34 3.80
N GLU A 467 8.67 11.64 3.87
CA GLU A 467 9.50 12.65 3.21
C GLU A 467 10.90 12.77 3.83
N SER A 468 11.02 12.41 5.11
CA SER A 468 12.33 12.27 5.77
C SER A 468 13.12 11.09 5.20
N THR A 469 12.45 9.97 4.92
CA THR A 469 13.04 8.80 4.26
C THR A 469 13.51 9.15 2.85
N TRP A 470 12.70 9.85 2.06
CA TRP A 470 13.08 10.25 0.70
C TRP A 470 14.36 11.08 0.62
N GLY A 471 14.59 11.96 1.60
CA GLY A 471 15.79 12.78 1.64
C GLY A 471 17.08 11.99 1.88
N VAL A 472 16.97 10.86 2.57
CA VAL A 472 18.13 10.01 2.92
C VAL A 472 18.28 8.77 2.04
N PHE A 473 17.24 8.36 1.32
CA PHE A 473 17.27 7.19 0.45
C PHE A 473 17.89 7.50 -0.91
N TYR A 474 18.80 6.67 -1.42
CA TYR A 474 19.39 6.74 -2.76
C TYR A 474 19.70 5.36 -3.34
N GLU A 475 19.64 5.23 -4.67
CA GLU A 475 19.65 3.95 -5.37
C GLU A 475 20.97 3.18 -5.31
N GLY A 476 22.10 3.87 -5.25
CA GLY A 476 23.42 3.23 -5.15
C GLY A 476 23.69 2.52 -3.82
N ARG A 477 22.67 2.41 -3.00
CA ARG A 477 22.73 1.84 -1.68
C ARG A 477 22.57 0.34 -1.71
N ASP A 478 23.50 -0.38 -1.12
CA ASP A 478 23.46 -1.84 -1.03
C ASP A 478 22.50 -2.31 0.07
N SER A 479 21.71 -3.31 -0.21
CA SER A 479 20.97 -4.07 0.79
C SER A 479 21.88 -4.69 1.87
N ALA A 480 23.20 -4.70 1.64
CA ALA A 480 24.21 -5.19 2.58
C ALA A 480 24.66 -4.17 3.64
N GLU A 481 24.21 -2.88 3.60
CA GLU A 481 24.42 -1.93 4.72
C GLU A 481 23.15 -1.79 5.56
N PRO A 482 22.94 -2.66 6.56
CA PRO A 482 21.70 -2.70 7.32
C PRO A 482 21.50 -1.48 8.23
N GLU A 483 22.57 -0.74 8.57
CA GLU A 483 22.53 0.15 9.73
C GLU A 483 21.68 1.40 9.59
N TRP A 484 21.41 1.91 8.39
CA TRP A 484 20.60 3.11 8.30
C TRP A 484 19.29 2.99 7.49
N ASN A 485 19.12 2.02 6.61
CA ASN A 485 17.82 1.60 6.10
C ASN A 485 16.94 1.19 7.27
N THR A 486 17.55 0.45 8.18
CA THR A 486 16.92 -0.07 9.38
C THR A 486 16.59 0.99 10.42
N ALA A 487 17.30 2.12 10.53
CA ALA A 487 17.08 3.05 11.62
C ALA A 487 15.79 3.89 11.48
N GLU A 488 15.52 4.48 10.29
CA GLU A 488 14.28 5.25 10.06
C GLU A 488 13.06 4.34 10.00
N GLU A 489 13.17 3.20 9.31
CA GLU A 489 12.14 2.19 9.23
C GLU A 489 11.85 1.54 10.58
N ASN A 490 12.90 1.09 11.28
CA ASN A 490 12.74 0.47 12.60
C ASN A 490 12.12 1.43 13.62
N ARG A 491 12.42 2.74 13.54
CA ARG A 491 11.76 3.73 14.41
C ARG A 491 10.27 3.82 14.15
N LEU A 492 9.84 3.83 12.89
CA LEU A 492 8.42 3.91 12.56
C LEU A 492 7.68 2.62 12.89
N VAL A 493 8.27 1.47 12.57
CA VAL A 493 7.74 0.14 12.93
C VAL A 493 7.67 -0.01 14.46
N HIS A 494 8.74 0.37 15.18
CA HIS A 494 8.75 0.35 16.63
C HIS A 494 7.66 1.24 17.22
N LEU A 495 7.53 2.48 16.76
CA LEU A 495 6.50 3.41 17.24
C LEU A 495 5.10 2.89 16.96
N THR A 496 4.87 2.31 15.78
CA THR A 496 3.59 1.68 15.41
C THR A 496 3.23 0.56 16.39
N ASN A 497 4.17 -0.35 16.61
CA ASN A 497 3.98 -1.49 17.52
C ASN A 497 3.80 -1.03 18.97
N PHE A 498 4.59 -0.03 19.41
CA PHE A 498 4.48 0.54 20.74
C PHE A 498 3.10 1.17 20.98
N LEU A 499 2.61 2.02 20.08
CA LEU A 499 1.31 2.67 20.23
C LEU A 499 0.17 1.64 20.28
N LEU A 500 0.20 0.65 19.40
CA LEU A 500 -0.81 -0.43 19.37
C LEU A 500 -0.74 -1.29 20.63
N GLY A 501 0.47 -1.62 21.11
CA GLY A 501 0.67 -2.36 22.35
C GLY A 501 0.27 -1.59 23.61
N GLN A 502 0.26 -0.24 23.55
CA GLN A 502 -0.26 0.62 24.59
C GLN A 502 -1.76 0.91 24.46
N HIS A 503 -2.44 0.25 23.50
CA HIS A 503 -3.87 0.47 23.19
C HIS A 503 -4.19 1.93 22.81
N LEU A 504 -3.22 2.63 22.22
CA LEU A 504 -3.37 3.95 21.64
C LEU A 504 -3.60 3.80 20.13
N ASP A 505 -4.81 3.45 19.72
CA ASP A 505 -5.12 3.33 18.30
C ASP A 505 -5.06 4.70 17.60
N PHE A 506 -4.56 4.71 16.36
CA PHE A 506 -4.24 5.94 15.64
C PHE A 506 -4.45 5.79 14.14
N ASP A 507 -4.48 6.92 13.44
CA ASP A 507 -4.30 6.97 11.99
C ASP A 507 -3.00 7.68 11.63
N PHE A 508 -2.40 7.33 10.49
CA PHE A 508 -1.33 8.12 9.91
C PHE A 508 -1.89 9.34 9.17
N GLY A 509 -1.13 10.46 9.22
CA GLY A 509 -1.37 11.66 8.43
C GLY A 509 -0.24 11.89 7.44
N ASP A 510 -0.47 11.68 6.15
CA ASP A 510 0.48 12.13 5.11
C ASP A 510 0.44 13.64 4.99
N GLU A 511 1.60 14.29 4.99
CA GLU A 511 1.71 15.75 5.05
C GLU A 511 1.11 16.46 3.81
N GLU A 512 1.13 15.81 2.65
CA GLU A 512 0.53 16.36 1.43
C GLU A 512 -0.98 16.24 1.43
N ILE A 513 -1.53 15.10 1.91
CA ILE A 513 -2.96 14.92 2.16
C ILE A 513 -3.44 15.93 3.21
N MET A 514 -2.69 16.10 4.30
CA MET A 514 -2.98 17.10 5.34
C MET A 514 -3.00 18.53 4.79
N ALA A 515 -2.11 18.87 3.87
CA ALA A 515 -2.07 20.19 3.24
C ALA A 515 -3.32 20.48 2.40
N ARG A 516 -3.87 19.48 1.71
CA ARG A 516 -5.06 19.65 0.84
C ARG A 516 -6.39 19.48 1.58
N HIS A 517 -6.45 18.61 2.57
CA HIS A 517 -7.70 18.17 3.21
C HIS A 517 -7.75 18.46 4.71
N GLY A 518 -6.69 19.07 5.27
CA GLY A 518 -6.59 19.37 6.69
C GLY A 518 -7.25 20.70 7.07
N ALA A 519 -7.94 20.72 8.22
CA ALA A 519 -8.46 21.94 8.83
C ALA A 519 -8.41 21.85 10.36
N ALA A 520 -7.93 22.90 11.01
CA ALA A 520 -7.98 23.05 12.46
C ALA A 520 -9.34 23.66 12.86
N GLU A 521 -10.22 22.83 13.39
CA GLU A 521 -11.59 23.19 13.77
C GLU A 521 -11.75 23.23 15.30
N GLU A 522 -12.86 23.73 15.80
CA GLU A 522 -13.16 23.71 17.23
C GLU A 522 -13.34 22.27 17.75
N ALA A 523 -13.89 21.38 16.91
CA ALA A 523 -14.11 19.98 17.24
C ALA A 523 -12.82 19.14 17.21
N GLY A 524 -11.70 19.66 16.69
CA GLY A 524 -10.44 18.94 16.56
C GLY A 524 -9.70 19.22 15.24
N LEU A 525 -8.71 18.42 14.95
CA LEU A 525 -8.01 18.43 13.64
C LEU A 525 -8.75 17.52 12.66
N ARG A 526 -9.41 18.12 11.67
CA ARG A 526 -10.07 17.35 10.60
C ARG A 526 -9.12 17.08 9.45
N ILE A 527 -9.05 15.82 8.98
CA ILE A 527 -8.42 15.41 7.73
C ILE A 527 -9.47 14.64 6.92
N GLY A 528 -9.90 15.22 5.80
CA GLY A 528 -11.02 14.66 5.05
C GLY A 528 -12.29 14.54 5.90
N GLN A 529 -12.75 13.30 6.15
CA GLN A 529 -13.90 13.00 7.01
C GLN A 529 -13.53 12.64 8.46
N ALA A 530 -12.25 12.37 8.74
CA ALA A 530 -11.79 11.97 10.08
C ALA A 530 -11.43 13.20 10.92
N VAL A 531 -11.72 13.14 12.22
CA VAL A 531 -11.40 14.19 13.20
C VAL A 531 -10.54 13.60 14.30
N TYR A 532 -9.48 14.32 14.69
CA TYR A 532 -8.50 13.90 15.68
C TYR A 532 -8.40 14.90 16.82
N GLN A 533 -8.21 14.41 18.05
CA GLN A 533 -8.09 15.22 19.27
C GLN A 533 -6.64 15.51 19.64
N ALA A 534 -5.73 14.67 19.17
CA ALA A 534 -4.30 14.84 19.38
C ALA A 534 -3.48 14.44 18.14
N VAL A 535 -2.30 15.04 18.03
CA VAL A 535 -1.31 14.75 16.99
C VAL A 535 0.01 14.38 17.65
N LEU A 536 0.63 13.31 17.12
CA LEU A 536 1.97 12.90 17.47
C LEU A 536 2.91 13.10 16.26
N LEU A 537 3.98 13.83 16.48
CA LEU A 537 5.08 14.00 15.54
C LEU A 537 6.18 13.01 15.93
N PRO A 538 6.48 11.99 15.11
CA PRO A 538 7.65 11.14 15.33
C PRO A 538 8.95 11.94 15.12
N GLU A 539 10.10 11.34 15.38
CA GLU A 539 11.36 11.95 14.98
C GLU A 539 11.46 12.04 13.46
N MET A 540 11.72 13.23 12.93
CA MET A 540 11.71 13.54 11.50
C MET A 540 12.95 14.34 11.10
N ARG A 541 13.39 14.23 9.83
CA ARG A 541 14.47 15.03 9.25
C ARG A 541 13.99 16.33 8.63
N THR A 542 12.76 16.30 8.12
CA THR A 542 12.08 17.44 7.51
C THR A 542 10.60 17.41 7.85
N ILE A 543 9.94 18.55 7.81
CA ILE A 543 8.49 18.72 7.95
C ILE A 543 8.01 19.78 6.97
N ARG A 544 6.80 19.63 6.44
CA ARG A 544 6.22 20.65 5.57
C ARG A 544 5.82 21.91 6.35
N ARG A 545 6.00 23.07 5.73
CA ARG A 545 5.52 24.36 6.27
C ARG A 545 4.02 24.34 6.51
N SER A 546 3.26 23.79 5.56
CA SER A 546 1.82 23.64 5.67
C SER A 546 1.40 22.81 6.91
N THR A 547 2.15 21.75 7.22
CA THR A 547 1.94 20.93 8.42
C THR A 547 2.18 21.76 9.69
N LEU A 548 3.28 22.52 9.75
CA LEU A 548 3.58 23.40 10.90
C LEU A 548 2.49 24.44 11.12
N GLU A 549 2.00 25.07 10.06
CA GLU A 549 0.92 26.06 10.11
C GLU A 549 -0.39 25.45 10.60
N LEU A 550 -0.76 24.28 10.04
CA LEU A 550 -1.97 23.55 10.42
C LEU A 550 -1.91 23.14 11.91
N LEU A 551 -0.80 22.56 12.36
CA LEU A 551 -0.64 22.10 13.75
C LEU A 551 -0.54 23.27 14.74
N THR A 552 0.04 24.40 14.31
CA THR A 552 0.07 25.63 15.12
C THR A 552 -1.36 26.18 15.31
N ALA A 553 -2.18 26.18 14.25
CA ALA A 553 -3.58 26.57 14.33
C ALA A 553 -4.37 25.62 15.22
N PHE A 554 -4.20 24.32 15.05
CA PHE A 554 -4.83 23.29 15.89
C PHE A 554 -4.47 23.47 17.37
N ARG A 555 -3.21 23.74 17.67
CA ARG A 555 -2.75 24.00 19.05
C ARG A 555 -3.38 25.25 19.65
N ARG A 556 -3.56 26.31 18.85
CA ARG A 556 -4.25 27.55 19.29
C ARG A 556 -5.73 27.30 19.63
N ASN A 557 -6.38 26.38 18.93
CA ASN A 557 -7.76 25.96 19.19
C ASN A 557 -7.88 25.00 20.39
N GLY A 558 -6.80 24.77 21.14
CA GLY A 558 -6.78 23.90 22.32
C GLY A 558 -6.41 22.44 22.07
N GLY A 559 -6.14 22.05 20.83
CA GLY A 559 -5.73 20.69 20.47
C GLY A 559 -4.38 20.30 21.09
N THR A 560 -4.15 19.02 21.25
CA THR A 560 -2.89 18.46 21.78
C THR A 560 -1.95 18.10 20.66
N VAL A 561 -0.73 18.67 20.68
CA VAL A 561 0.37 18.28 19.76
C VAL A 561 1.56 17.85 20.59
N CYS A 562 1.97 16.58 20.42
CA CYS A 562 3.15 16.00 21.07
C CYS A 562 4.21 15.67 20.03
N PHE A 563 5.48 15.62 20.43
CA PHE A 563 6.57 15.19 19.57
C PHE A 563 7.60 14.36 20.33
N LEU A 564 8.24 13.45 19.57
CA LEU A 564 9.38 12.63 20.00
C LEU A 564 10.69 13.22 19.47
N GLY A 565 11.79 12.92 20.14
CA GLY A 565 13.13 13.31 19.68
C GLY A 565 13.38 14.81 19.70
N ALA A 566 13.92 15.34 18.62
CA ALA A 566 14.22 16.74 18.39
C ALA A 566 13.37 17.33 17.25
N PRO A 567 13.11 18.64 17.25
CA PRO A 567 12.52 19.29 16.07
C PRO A 567 13.39 19.04 14.82
N PRO A 568 12.78 18.80 13.66
CA PRO A 568 13.54 18.66 12.42
C PRO A 568 14.28 19.95 12.06
N GLU A 569 15.50 19.81 11.53
CA GLU A 569 16.32 20.95 11.11
C GLU A 569 15.86 21.56 9.79
N ARG A 570 14.98 20.86 9.08
CA ARG A 570 14.53 21.24 7.73
C ARG A 570 13.02 21.46 7.67
N THR A 571 12.65 22.44 6.86
CA THR A 571 11.25 22.67 6.46
C THR A 571 11.21 22.66 4.94
N ASP A 572 10.30 21.86 4.35
CA ASP A 572 10.23 21.63 2.90
C ASP A 572 11.60 21.21 2.30
N GLY A 573 12.37 20.40 3.04
CA GLY A 573 13.69 19.92 2.66
C GLY A 573 14.86 20.91 2.88
N ALA A 574 14.60 22.19 3.09
CA ALA A 574 15.62 23.22 3.30
C ALA A 574 15.91 23.44 4.80
N ILE A 575 17.17 23.69 5.15
CA ILE A 575 17.55 24.06 6.53
C ILE A 575 16.77 25.32 6.95
N SER A 576 16.09 25.26 8.07
CA SER A 576 15.16 26.31 8.51
C SER A 576 14.94 26.27 10.02
N GLY A 577 14.86 27.43 10.67
CA GLY A 577 14.47 27.54 12.08
C GLY A 577 12.95 27.44 12.34
N ALA A 578 12.11 27.33 11.29
CA ALA A 578 10.66 27.38 11.44
C ALA A 578 10.09 26.22 12.27
N ALA A 579 10.62 25.01 12.08
CA ALA A 579 10.21 23.87 12.92
C ALA A 579 10.59 24.08 14.38
N ALA A 580 11.82 24.50 14.67
CA ALA A 580 12.27 24.76 16.05
C ALA A 580 11.41 25.84 16.73
N GLU A 581 10.95 26.86 15.98
CA GLU A 581 10.04 27.88 16.51
C GLU A 581 8.64 27.32 16.83
N ALA A 582 8.03 26.57 15.91
CA ALA A 582 6.71 25.98 16.09
C ALA A 582 6.69 24.98 17.26
N TYR A 583 7.73 24.12 17.35
CA TYR A 583 7.83 23.07 18.37
C TYR A 583 7.95 23.60 19.80
N ARG A 584 8.31 24.90 20.01
CA ARG A 584 8.24 25.54 21.34
C ARG A 584 6.83 25.55 21.94
N ASN A 585 5.81 25.48 21.10
CA ASN A 585 4.41 25.46 21.49
C ASN A 585 3.84 24.03 21.58
N PHE A 586 4.63 23.01 21.20
CA PHE A 586 4.25 21.61 21.24
C PHE A 586 4.84 20.93 22.46
N ARG A 587 4.25 19.84 22.91
CA ARG A 587 4.69 19.10 24.08
C ARG A 587 5.74 18.05 23.68
N LYS A 588 6.96 18.19 24.19
CA LYS A 588 7.95 17.10 24.08
C LYS A 588 7.55 15.98 25.04
N ALA A 589 7.63 14.72 24.56
CA ALA A 589 7.39 13.55 25.38
C ALA A 589 8.44 12.47 25.10
N ALA A 590 8.70 11.61 26.09
CA ALA A 590 9.35 10.33 25.89
C ALA A 590 8.27 9.27 25.60
N GLU A 591 8.63 8.15 24.93
CA GLU A 591 7.66 7.13 24.56
C GLU A 591 6.84 6.61 25.75
N HIS A 592 7.48 6.29 26.87
CA HIS A 592 6.81 5.81 28.07
C HIS A 592 5.85 6.84 28.73
N GLU A 593 5.95 8.11 28.33
CA GLU A 593 5.07 9.19 28.82
C GLU A 593 3.94 9.52 27.84
N LEU A 594 3.92 8.91 26.63
CA LEU A 594 3.00 9.28 25.56
C LEU A 594 1.54 9.21 25.99
N ALA A 595 1.11 8.14 26.66
CA ALA A 595 -0.27 8.02 27.12
C ALA A 595 -0.70 9.17 28.02
N ALA A 596 0.18 9.61 28.93
CA ALA A 596 -0.08 10.76 29.81
C ALA A 596 0.07 12.10 29.07
N ALA A 597 0.99 12.18 28.11
CA ALA A 597 1.24 13.39 27.34
C ALA A 597 0.11 13.70 26.36
N LEU A 598 -0.44 12.70 25.71
CA LEU A 598 -1.55 12.81 24.76
C LEU A 598 -2.89 13.06 25.48
N GLY A 599 -3.01 12.56 26.71
CA GLY A 599 -4.18 12.80 27.57
C GLY A 599 -5.33 11.81 27.36
N PRO A 600 -6.38 11.91 28.18
CA PRO A 600 -7.48 10.94 28.20
C PRO A 600 -8.35 10.95 26.93
N ALA A 601 -8.26 12.01 26.12
CA ALA A 601 -9.07 12.13 24.91
C ALA A 601 -8.71 11.12 23.81
N VAL A 602 -7.52 10.49 23.89
CA VAL A 602 -7.05 9.52 22.88
C VAL A 602 -6.93 8.08 23.41
N ARG A 603 -7.01 7.90 24.72
CA ARG A 603 -6.93 6.57 25.34
C ARG A 603 -8.30 6.10 25.77
N HIS A 604 -8.96 5.33 24.93
CA HIS A 604 -10.31 4.81 25.16
C HIS A 604 -10.33 3.43 25.79
N LEU A 605 -9.20 2.71 25.76
CA LEU A 605 -9.07 1.34 26.19
C LEU A 605 -7.73 1.12 26.89
N SER A 606 -7.72 0.23 27.87
CA SER A 606 -6.52 -0.33 28.49
C SER A 606 -6.81 -1.79 28.82
N ILE A 607 -5.95 -2.70 28.36
CA ILE A 607 -6.00 -4.11 28.69
C ILE A 607 -4.68 -4.47 29.34
N ALA A 608 -4.72 -4.82 30.61
CA ALA A 608 -3.53 -5.11 31.38
C ALA A 608 -3.45 -6.58 31.80
N ALA A 609 -2.24 -7.12 31.84
CA ALA A 609 -1.94 -8.42 32.41
C ALA A 609 -0.84 -8.25 33.47
N ALA A 610 -1.10 -8.69 34.70
CA ALA A 610 -0.18 -8.54 35.84
C ALA A 610 0.29 -7.07 36.07
N GLY A 611 -0.59 -6.10 35.85
CA GLY A 611 -0.32 -4.66 36.10
C GLY A 611 0.44 -3.93 34.99
N THR A 612 0.72 -4.57 33.85
CA THR A 612 1.31 -3.97 32.65
C THR A 612 0.40 -4.12 31.46
N GLU A 613 0.47 -3.19 30.48
CA GLU A 613 -0.31 -3.31 29.24
C GLU A 613 0.00 -4.65 28.54
N ALA A 614 -1.07 -5.29 28.07
CA ALA A 614 -0.97 -6.56 27.34
C ALA A 614 -0.64 -6.28 25.86
N GLU A 615 0.61 -5.94 25.57
CA GLU A 615 1.09 -5.46 24.28
C GLU A 615 0.75 -6.35 23.08
N SER A 616 0.56 -7.65 23.32
CA SER A 616 0.17 -8.61 22.27
C SER A 616 -1.32 -8.62 21.97
N ILE A 617 -2.14 -7.86 22.68
CA ILE A 617 -3.58 -7.77 22.41
C ILE A 617 -3.84 -6.55 21.52
N LEU A 618 -4.24 -6.81 20.28
CA LEU A 618 -4.73 -5.77 19.40
C LEU A 618 -6.24 -5.62 19.51
N CYS A 619 -6.72 -4.39 19.38
CA CYS A 619 -8.12 -4.09 19.57
C CYS A 619 -8.67 -3.14 18.49
N GLN A 620 -9.92 -3.34 18.11
CA GLN A 620 -10.73 -2.37 17.39
C GLN A 620 -11.94 -2.01 18.21
N LEU A 621 -12.10 -0.72 18.54
CA LEU A 621 -13.29 -0.20 19.20
C LEU A 621 -14.15 0.57 18.21
N ARG A 622 -15.43 0.23 18.15
CA ARG A 622 -16.43 0.96 17.36
C ARG A 622 -17.54 1.49 18.26
N ARG A 623 -17.94 2.72 18.02
CA ARG A 623 -19.01 3.39 18.75
C ARG A 623 -20.22 3.58 17.85
N HIS A 624 -21.36 3.08 18.29
CA HIS A 624 -22.68 3.32 17.73
C HIS A 624 -23.46 4.26 18.65
N ASP A 625 -24.62 4.73 18.21
CA ASP A 625 -25.45 5.64 19.01
C ASP A 625 -25.92 5.02 20.33
N ASP A 626 -26.10 3.69 20.36
CA ASP A 626 -26.70 2.95 21.47
C ASP A 626 -25.81 1.83 22.05
N CYS A 627 -24.66 1.55 21.46
CA CYS A 627 -23.73 0.53 21.96
C CYS A 627 -22.29 0.77 21.50
N GLU A 628 -21.36 0.09 22.14
CA GLU A 628 -19.97 -0.04 21.69
C GLU A 628 -19.67 -1.50 21.37
N VAL A 629 -18.90 -1.72 20.32
CA VAL A 629 -18.42 -3.04 19.91
C VAL A 629 -16.90 -3.03 19.99
N LEU A 630 -16.37 -3.93 20.81
CA LEU A 630 -14.93 -4.14 20.99
C LEU A 630 -14.54 -5.51 20.43
N PHE A 631 -13.64 -5.51 19.47
CA PHE A 631 -12.98 -6.70 18.98
C PHE A 631 -11.54 -6.74 19.49
N CYS A 632 -11.13 -7.86 20.07
CA CYS A 632 -9.76 -8.09 20.55
C CYS A 632 -9.20 -9.36 19.97
N CYS A 633 -7.93 -9.35 19.58
CA CYS A 633 -7.20 -10.53 19.20
C CYS A 633 -5.83 -10.61 19.89
N ASN A 634 -5.39 -11.81 20.20
CA ASN A 634 -4.06 -12.06 20.73
C ASN A 634 -3.08 -12.36 19.60
N THR A 635 -2.10 -11.47 19.43
CA THR A 635 -1.01 -11.60 18.45
C THR A 635 0.28 -12.12 19.03
N GLY A 636 0.27 -12.59 20.30
CA GLY A 636 1.42 -13.23 20.94
C GLY A 636 1.72 -14.56 20.26
N VAL A 637 2.68 -14.55 19.35
CA VAL A 637 3.11 -15.70 18.55
C VAL A 637 4.48 -16.12 19.00
N GLU A 638 4.69 -17.41 19.28
CA GLU A 638 6.02 -17.99 19.34
C GLU A 638 6.46 -18.38 17.92
N MET A 639 7.36 -17.59 17.38
CA MET A 639 8.13 -18.02 16.20
C MET A 639 9.07 -19.12 16.67
N ARG A 640 8.86 -20.35 16.25
CA ARG A 640 9.88 -21.39 16.41
C ARG A 640 10.97 -21.13 15.37
N ASP A 641 12.21 -21.16 15.84
CA ASP A 641 13.40 -20.92 15.04
C ASP A 641 13.65 -22.08 14.07
N ARG A 642 12.76 -22.23 13.07
CA ARG A 642 12.89 -23.22 12.00
C ARG A 642 12.22 -22.73 10.73
N GLN A 643 12.94 -22.90 9.65
CA GLN A 643 12.37 -22.97 8.32
C GLN A 643 11.19 -23.95 8.34
N MET A 644 9.96 -23.45 8.12
CA MET A 644 8.73 -24.24 7.95
C MET A 644 7.94 -24.64 9.23
N GLU A 645 8.24 -24.15 10.41
CA GLU A 645 7.35 -24.37 11.56
C GLU A 645 6.37 -23.20 11.74
N MET A 646 5.09 -23.54 11.85
CA MET A 646 4.01 -22.56 12.07
C MET A 646 4.15 -21.89 13.45
N PRO A 647 3.90 -20.59 13.54
CA PRO A 647 3.88 -19.89 14.80
C PRO A 647 2.72 -20.39 15.67
N LEU A 648 2.98 -20.60 16.95
CA LEU A 648 1.97 -20.95 17.94
C LEU A 648 1.45 -19.68 18.60
N VAL A 649 0.14 -19.47 18.53
CA VAL A 649 -0.51 -18.41 19.29
C VAL A 649 -0.51 -18.78 20.76
N ARG A 650 0.02 -17.93 21.61
CA ARG A 650 -0.04 -18.11 23.06
C ARG A 650 -1.34 -17.59 23.62
N ASP A 651 -2.04 -18.45 24.37
CA ASP A 651 -3.10 -17.99 25.24
C ASP A 651 -2.48 -17.23 26.44
N ARG A 652 -2.93 -16.01 26.64
CA ARG A 652 -2.59 -15.22 27.82
C ARG A 652 -3.84 -15.06 28.68
N ASN A 653 -3.70 -15.24 29.97
CA ASN A 653 -4.74 -14.85 30.92
C ASN A 653 -4.75 -13.34 31.03
N LEU A 654 -5.86 -12.72 30.68
CA LEU A 654 -6.11 -11.30 30.81
C LEU A 654 -6.83 -11.05 32.14
N GLU A 655 -6.38 -10.02 32.88
CA GLU A 655 -7.05 -9.48 34.06
C GLU A 655 -8.03 -8.38 33.69
#